data_4e79b2e8b3ea56760cca5c6550470698
#
_entry.id   4e79b2e8b3ea56760cca5c6550470698
#
_cell.length_a   1.000
_cell.length_b   1.000
_cell.length_c   1.000
_cell.angle_alpha   90.00
_cell.angle_beta   90.00
_cell.angle_gamma   90.00
#
_symmetry.space_group_name_H-M   'P 1'
#
loop_
_entity.id
_entity.type
_entity.pdbx_description
1 polymer ?
#
loop_
_entity_poly.entity_id
_entity_poly.type
_entity_poly.pdbx_seq_one_letter_code
_entity_poly.pdbx_strand_id
1 'polypeptide(L)'
;MKPLLPLLLVSLATLAHAAPPPPLNRFAPDSVVPPVTTPFPGGKFTLGEKETVVFVGGTNFVREAKSGELEALLTKAFAKQKPVFRSMAVDADTVYLQERELNFGTWRQQLDAVGATVVIAQFGQMEVLDGVTKLPEFVAAYHRLLDEFSARTVRLVLVSPMRFEKPASPNVPDLTKHNDDVRAYAEAVKSIAQQRGAVFVNLAEAQYAGAGEGRGSAGRLTDGSKRIADNGVHLTDFGTSLLADVIISSLGQPPARKPSGHPELLAAIVAKNRLWAQCWRPANWSFAYGDRTRESFSKPAGGQPDLQGALAQHRPLLMEADARIAAIANDEKAPPPPPADTPPTDEKALTPEEQLATFTVADGYEVTLVASEKDGVVKPIQISWDERGRLLVACSPSYPHPEVGAPPRDFVLMAEMKDGKVSKAWRYADGLTMTDGMEPGDGGMFVCDYDELLHFRDTDNDGKADQRRVVLSGFGIGDTHQLINSINHGDEGSLWFAQGLHVLSHVETPWGIARLDQAAVWRLRPRTLRLDGFFNRAKSAANCWGVVTDDWGNIFHKGGDRPEGYYSQPGLVRAATGFVPDDYHRVGGIFQSPIKTASIDLLGSKALPDDAQGCAVIAGYMASKVELHRILDDGSGFRTTQLPVLLRSSNNAFRPVDVSQGPDGAIYVCDFYNPIIGHYQASYRDPKRDKTHGRIWRISAKGRAPVVQPDLAAMDAPALLEQLGSPERWTRYQAQRLLFWKPTDEAVKALDAWTAKVTNEALLRRALGIYEAHETVRPELLKRLLASKDARVRAYATRMVGMWSDRVPEAVAHLKTSAADADGRVRLEAIVASTYVAKPEAVAILGIASTHPRDKFIDYALTQSIRALKPQWQPALALLTFGGNAAARDFVVKIGGAVPPPEHPGKATYDSLCLNCHQANAKGLPGIYPPLAGSEWVTGDKAPLIKMLLHGLSGPITVKGEPYGTGNPIPMPPSGLGDQKIAEVLTYIRANFGNQADAVTPEEVRTLREKHKGRTTLWT
;
A
#
# COMPACT_ATOMS: atom_id res chain seq x y z
N MET A 1 -21.08 -20.78 51.29
CA MET A 1 -21.20 -20.46 49.87
C MET A 1 -19.89 -19.82 49.42
N LYS A 2 -19.09 -20.55 48.66
CA LYS A 2 -17.79 -20.09 48.14
C LYS A 2 -18.01 -19.37 46.82
N PRO A 3 -17.34 -18.24 46.52
CA PRO A 3 -17.41 -17.64 45.20
C PRO A 3 -16.50 -18.38 44.23
N LEU A 4 -17.04 -18.75 43.07
CA LEU A 4 -16.32 -19.26 41.93
C LEU A 4 -15.53 -18.12 41.27
N LEU A 5 -14.22 -18.30 41.20
CA LEU A 5 -13.31 -17.49 40.35
C LEU A 5 -13.49 -17.94 38.91
N PRO A 6 -13.63 -17.02 37.95
CA PRO A 6 -13.53 -17.39 36.55
C PRO A 6 -12.06 -17.54 36.15
N LEU A 7 -11.70 -18.72 35.65
CA LEU A 7 -10.44 -18.96 34.98
C LEU A 7 -10.35 -18.09 33.72
N LEU A 8 -9.46 -17.13 33.75
CA LEU A 8 -8.96 -16.47 32.54
C LEU A 8 -8.12 -17.48 31.76
N LEU A 9 -8.70 -18.06 30.71
CA LEU A 9 -7.93 -18.71 29.65
C LEU A 9 -7.16 -17.65 28.88
N VAL A 10 -5.92 -17.42 29.27
CA VAL A 10 -4.93 -16.75 28.43
C VAL A 10 -4.63 -17.72 27.29
N SER A 11 -5.20 -17.45 26.10
CA SER A 11 -4.78 -18.14 24.89
C SER A 11 -3.33 -17.75 24.60
N LEU A 12 -2.40 -18.60 25.02
CA LEU A 12 -1.06 -18.62 24.45
C LEU A 12 -1.23 -18.88 22.95
N ALA A 13 -1.05 -17.83 22.14
CA ALA A 13 -0.79 -17.99 20.72
C ALA A 13 0.51 -18.78 20.59
N THR A 14 0.40 -20.07 20.41
CA THR A 14 1.52 -20.92 19.99
C THR A 14 2.00 -20.37 18.65
N LEU A 15 3.20 -19.82 18.63
CA LEU A 15 3.95 -19.54 17.39
C LEU A 15 4.07 -20.87 16.64
N ALA A 16 3.15 -21.05 15.69
CA ALA A 16 3.18 -22.22 14.82
C ALA A 16 4.42 -22.09 13.91
N HIS A 17 5.23 -23.11 13.88
CA HIS A 17 6.27 -23.28 12.87
C HIS A 17 5.65 -22.99 11.51
N ALA A 18 6.23 -22.03 10.77
CA ALA A 18 5.86 -21.82 9.39
C ALA A 18 5.96 -23.18 8.69
N ALA A 19 4.91 -23.59 8.01
CA ALA A 19 5.01 -24.72 7.11
C ALA A 19 6.17 -24.43 6.14
N PRO A 20 6.95 -25.44 5.74
CA PRO A 20 7.99 -25.23 4.74
C PRO A 20 7.36 -24.50 3.56
N PRO A 21 8.09 -23.55 2.95
CA PRO A 21 7.54 -22.76 1.84
C PRO A 21 6.97 -23.73 0.81
N PRO A 22 5.77 -23.43 0.27
CA PRO A 22 5.15 -24.28 -0.72
C PRO A 22 6.14 -24.43 -1.87
N PRO A 23 6.35 -25.64 -2.37
CA PRO A 23 7.20 -25.80 -3.52
C PRO A 23 6.63 -24.95 -4.65
N LEU A 24 7.47 -24.11 -5.27
CA LEU A 24 7.12 -23.35 -6.48
C LEU A 24 6.85 -24.27 -7.68
N ASN A 25 6.80 -25.58 -7.45
CA ASN A 25 6.51 -26.66 -8.41
C ASN A 25 5.19 -26.50 -9.17
N ARG A 26 4.29 -25.66 -8.68
CA ARG A 26 3.02 -25.39 -9.37
C ARG A 26 3.18 -24.82 -10.78
N PHE A 27 4.35 -24.25 -11.09
CA PHE A 27 4.69 -23.73 -12.44
C PHE A 27 5.78 -24.55 -13.11
N ALA A 28 6.32 -25.57 -12.44
CA ALA A 28 7.40 -26.36 -13.02
C ALA A 28 6.93 -26.96 -14.36
N PRO A 29 7.76 -26.86 -15.41
CA PRO A 29 7.49 -27.52 -16.68
C PRO A 29 7.38 -29.04 -16.46
N ASP A 30 6.65 -29.74 -17.34
CA ASP A 30 6.43 -31.18 -17.24
C ASP A 30 7.73 -31.99 -17.32
N SER A 31 8.78 -31.38 -17.84
CA SER A 31 10.16 -31.90 -17.84
C SER A 31 11.10 -30.89 -17.19
N VAL A 32 12.12 -31.42 -16.49
CA VAL A 32 13.16 -30.57 -15.91
C VAL A 32 13.92 -29.88 -17.04
N VAL A 33 13.77 -28.57 -17.15
CA VAL A 33 14.56 -27.78 -18.09
C VAL A 33 15.92 -27.47 -17.43
N PRO A 34 17.04 -27.92 -18.00
CA PRO A 34 18.36 -27.64 -17.43
C PRO A 34 18.69 -26.15 -17.48
N PRO A 35 19.56 -25.65 -16.59
CA PRO A 35 20.06 -24.28 -16.67
C PRO A 35 20.73 -23.99 -18.01
N VAL A 36 20.52 -22.80 -18.54
CA VAL A 36 21.13 -22.35 -19.79
C VAL A 36 22.49 -21.74 -19.47
N THR A 37 23.57 -22.44 -19.88
CA THR A 37 24.97 -22.04 -19.62
C THR A 37 25.68 -21.44 -20.84
N THR A 38 25.03 -21.44 -22.01
CA THR A 38 25.57 -20.88 -23.24
C THR A 38 24.94 -19.54 -23.56
N PRO A 39 25.72 -18.48 -23.81
CA PRO A 39 25.18 -17.18 -24.17
C PRO A 39 24.48 -17.22 -25.54
N PHE A 40 23.89 -16.10 -25.92
CA PHE A 40 23.31 -15.97 -27.25
C PHE A 40 24.33 -16.19 -28.35
N PRO A 41 24.01 -16.96 -29.39
CA PRO A 41 24.90 -17.19 -30.51
C PRO A 41 25.37 -15.88 -31.18
N GLY A 42 26.67 -15.66 -31.23
CA GLY A 42 27.25 -14.44 -31.77
C GLY A 42 26.84 -13.15 -31.03
N GLY A 43 26.40 -13.26 -29.78
CA GLY A 43 25.94 -12.12 -28.97
C GLY A 43 24.65 -11.48 -29.47
N LYS A 44 23.89 -12.14 -30.33
CA LYS A 44 22.63 -11.62 -30.90
C LYS A 44 21.43 -12.33 -30.29
N PHE A 45 20.41 -11.58 -29.99
CA PHE A 45 19.16 -12.11 -29.46
C PHE A 45 18.52 -13.10 -30.44
N THR A 46 18.30 -14.30 -29.99
CA THR A 46 17.62 -15.37 -30.76
C THR A 46 16.80 -16.21 -29.82
N LEU A 47 15.69 -16.75 -30.32
CA LEU A 47 14.87 -17.70 -29.58
C LEU A 47 14.84 -19.06 -30.30
N GLY A 48 15.03 -20.10 -29.52
CA GLY A 48 14.79 -21.48 -29.94
C GLY A 48 13.31 -21.85 -29.79
N GLU A 49 13.01 -23.12 -30.12
CA GLU A 49 11.64 -23.64 -30.01
C GLU A 49 11.18 -23.69 -28.54
N LYS A 50 10.00 -23.13 -28.24
CA LYS A 50 9.34 -23.16 -26.90
C LYS A 50 10.20 -22.61 -25.76
N GLU A 51 11.10 -21.67 -26.05
CA GLU A 51 11.85 -21.01 -25.00
C GLU A 51 10.96 -20.14 -24.10
N THR A 52 11.28 -20.10 -22.82
CA THR A 52 10.59 -19.26 -21.82
C THR A 52 11.37 -17.98 -21.59
N VAL A 53 10.78 -16.85 -21.98
CA VAL A 53 11.29 -15.50 -21.79
C VAL A 53 10.65 -14.88 -20.56
N VAL A 54 11.47 -14.41 -19.62
CA VAL A 54 10.99 -13.77 -18.39
C VAL A 54 11.33 -12.28 -18.43
N PHE A 55 10.31 -11.43 -18.16
CA PHE A 55 10.48 -9.99 -17.96
C PHE A 55 10.67 -9.68 -16.48
N VAL A 56 11.68 -8.85 -16.13
CA VAL A 56 11.98 -8.45 -14.76
C VAL A 56 12.22 -6.94 -14.71
N GLY A 57 11.68 -6.24 -13.75
CA GLY A 57 11.87 -4.79 -13.59
C GLY A 57 10.81 -4.15 -12.72
N GLY A 58 10.83 -2.82 -12.66
CA GLY A 58 9.89 -2.00 -11.91
C GLY A 58 8.60 -1.69 -12.67
N THR A 59 7.93 -0.60 -12.26
CA THR A 59 6.57 -0.21 -12.68
C THR A 59 6.38 -0.11 -14.19
N ASN A 60 7.38 0.34 -14.96
CA ASN A 60 7.24 0.42 -16.40
C ASN A 60 7.13 -0.95 -17.08
N PHE A 61 7.80 -1.98 -16.56
CA PHE A 61 7.63 -3.36 -17.05
C PHE A 61 6.35 -4.01 -16.52
N VAL A 62 5.83 -3.59 -15.37
CA VAL A 62 4.47 -3.97 -14.94
C VAL A 62 3.43 -3.40 -15.91
N ARG A 63 3.53 -2.12 -16.27
CA ARG A 63 2.64 -1.49 -17.27
C ARG A 63 2.74 -2.14 -18.64
N GLU A 64 3.94 -2.51 -19.07
CA GLU A 64 4.16 -3.26 -20.30
C GLU A 64 3.47 -4.63 -20.27
N ALA A 65 3.58 -5.37 -19.17
CA ALA A 65 2.88 -6.65 -19.02
C ALA A 65 1.35 -6.50 -19.04
N LYS A 66 0.81 -5.40 -18.47
CA LYS A 66 -0.63 -5.07 -18.53
C LYS A 66 -1.08 -4.67 -19.93
N SER A 67 -0.23 -3.99 -20.71
CA SER A 67 -0.51 -3.62 -22.11
C SER A 67 -0.31 -4.79 -23.09
N GLY A 68 0.69 -5.63 -22.86
CA GLY A 68 1.04 -6.77 -23.72
C GLY A 68 1.71 -6.44 -25.05
N GLU A 69 2.08 -5.19 -25.29
CA GLU A 69 2.59 -4.71 -26.59
C GLU A 69 3.93 -5.36 -26.97
N LEU A 70 4.92 -5.36 -26.08
CA LEU A 70 6.23 -5.97 -26.32
C LEU A 70 6.12 -7.46 -26.52
N GLU A 71 5.30 -8.13 -25.72
CA GLU A 71 5.05 -9.55 -25.87
C GLU A 71 4.40 -9.86 -27.21
N ALA A 72 3.44 -9.05 -27.67
CA ALA A 72 2.79 -9.24 -28.97
C ALA A 72 3.79 -9.12 -30.15
N LEU A 73 4.68 -8.14 -30.09
CA LEU A 73 5.73 -7.95 -31.09
C LEU A 73 6.72 -9.13 -31.11
N LEU A 74 7.20 -9.56 -29.95
CA LEU A 74 8.11 -10.72 -29.85
C LEU A 74 7.42 -12.01 -30.29
N THR A 75 6.17 -12.21 -29.90
CA THR A 75 5.38 -13.38 -30.32
C THR A 75 5.23 -13.45 -31.84
N LYS A 76 4.95 -12.34 -32.50
CA LYS A 76 4.87 -12.30 -33.99
C LYS A 76 6.23 -12.49 -34.65
N ALA A 77 7.29 -11.84 -34.14
CA ALA A 77 8.64 -11.99 -34.67
C ALA A 77 9.19 -13.41 -34.60
N PHE A 78 8.82 -14.14 -33.55
CA PHE A 78 9.26 -15.51 -33.29
C PHE A 78 8.11 -16.54 -33.31
N ALA A 79 7.05 -16.29 -34.09
CA ALA A 79 5.84 -17.12 -34.11
C ALA A 79 6.12 -18.62 -34.35
N LYS A 80 7.06 -18.94 -35.26
CA LYS A 80 7.45 -20.32 -35.57
C LYS A 80 8.10 -21.06 -34.40
N GLN A 81 8.81 -20.32 -33.55
CA GLN A 81 9.48 -20.84 -32.35
C GLN A 81 8.50 -21.06 -31.19
N LYS A 82 7.31 -20.49 -31.24
CA LYS A 82 6.25 -20.59 -30.21
C LYS A 82 6.78 -20.28 -28.80
N PRO A 83 7.45 -19.13 -28.57
CA PRO A 83 7.99 -18.77 -27.26
C PRO A 83 6.89 -18.58 -26.22
N VAL A 84 7.25 -18.79 -24.97
CA VAL A 84 6.40 -18.55 -23.81
C VAL A 84 6.92 -17.34 -23.04
N PHE A 85 6.04 -16.42 -22.65
CA PHE A 85 6.40 -15.22 -21.92
C PHE A 85 5.80 -15.20 -20.52
N ARG A 86 6.61 -14.76 -19.53
CA ARG A 86 6.20 -14.61 -18.14
C ARG A 86 6.74 -13.29 -17.57
N SER A 87 5.87 -12.41 -17.14
CA SER A 87 6.31 -11.21 -16.43
C SER A 87 6.47 -11.50 -14.94
N MET A 88 7.66 -11.22 -14.42
CA MET A 88 7.99 -11.22 -12.99
C MET A 88 8.34 -9.80 -12.51
N ALA A 89 7.97 -8.79 -13.29
CA ALA A 89 8.09 -7.40 -12.89
C ALA A 89 7.12 -7.10 -11.74
N VAL A 90 7.60 -6.32 -10.79
CA VAL A 90 6.80 -5.84 -9.65
C VAL A 90 7.07 -4.35 -9.47
N ASP A 91 6.00 -3.59 -9.15
CA ASP A 91 6.12 -2.16 -8.93
C ASP A 91 7.23 -1.83 -7.93
N ALA A 92 7.99 -0.79 -8.26
CA ALA A 92 9.10 -0.28 -7.46
C ALA A 92 10.23 -1.28 -7.15
N ASP A 93 10.39 -2.33 -7.94
CA ASP A 93 11.60 -3.14 -7.90
C ASP A 93 12.80 -2.33 -8.36
N THR A 94 13.87 -2.38 -7.58
CA THR A 94 15.16 -1.78 -7.86
C THR A 94 16.27 -2.82 -7.75
N VAL A 95 17.47 -2.54 -8.24
CA VAL A 95 18.61 -3.45 -8.06
C VAL A 95 18.98 -3.63 -6.59
N TYR A 96 18.56 -2.69 -5.71
CA TYR A 96 18.84 -2.74 -4.27
C TYR A 96 17.84 -3.60 -3.50
N LEU A 97 16.58 -3.62 -3.92
CA LEU A 97 15.50 -4.24 -3.17
C LEU A 97 14.40 -4.75 -4.11
N GLN A 98 14.15 -6.06 -4.05
CA GLN A 98 13.01 -6.74 -4.67
C GLN A 98 12.26 -7.45 -3.55
N GLU A 99 11.54 -6.66 -2.74
CA GLU A 99 10.78 -7.17 -1.60
C GLU A 99 9.54 -7.93 -2.08
N ARG A 100 9.30 -9.09 -1.47
CA ARG A 100 8.16 -9.96 -1.77
C ARG A 100 7.48 -10.38 -0.48
N GLU A 101 6.28 -10.87 -0.62
CA GLU A 101 5.52 -11.46 0.46
C GLU A 101 6.26 -12.65 1.09
N LEU A 102 5.93 -12.95 2.33
CA LEU A 102 6.53 -14.06 3.09
C LEU A 102 6.45 -15.39 2.29
N ASN A 103 7.52 -16.15 2.26
CA ASN A 103 7.66 -17.43 1.55
C ASN A 103 7.54 -17.36 0.02
N PHE A 104 7.79 -16.19 -0.58
CA PHE A 104 7.70 -16.05 -2.04
C PHE A 104 8.77 -16.84 -2.78
N GLY A 105 9.93 -17.06 -2.18
CA GLY A 105 11.06 -17.78 -2.74
C GLY A 105 12.14 -16.86 -3.34
N THR A 106 13.32 -17.42 -3.59
CA THR A 106 14.45 -16.73 -4.21
C THR A 106 14.25 -16.57 -5.71
N TRP A 107 14.98 -15.65 -6.34
CA TRP A 107 15.00 -15.51 -7.80
C TRP A 107 15.32 -16.82 -8.51
N ARG A 108 16.30 -17.55 -8.03
CA ARG A 108 16.65 -18.86 -8.58
C ARG A 108 15.45 -19.81 -8.57
N GLN A 109 14.75 -19.93 -7.43
CA GLN A 109 13.59 -20.81 -7.32
C GLN A 109 12.45 -20.39 -8.25
N GLN A 110 12.22 -19.08 -8.40
CA GLN A 110 11.18 -18.55 -9.28
C GLN A 110 11.49 -18.81 -10.76
N LEU A 111 12.72 -18.55 -11.19
CA LEU A 111 13.15 -18.78 -12.58
C LEU A 111 13.21 -20.27 -12.94
N ASP A 112 13.63 -21.12 -12.00
CA ASP A 112 13.60 -22.58 -12.18
C ASP A 112 12.15 -23.08 -12.31
N ALA A 113 11.22 -22.54 -11.51
CA ALA A 113 9.81 -22.94 -11.51
C ALA A 113 9.10 -22.72 -12.86
N VAL A 114 9.52 -21.72 -13.64
CA VAL A 114 8.96 -21.46 -14.97
C VAL A 114 9.84 -22.01 -16.10
N GLY A 115 10.97 -22.59 -15.78
CA GLY A 115 11.92 -23.07 -16.78
C GLY A 115 12.52 -21.93 -17.64
N ALA A 116 12.81 -20.78 -17.02
CA ALA A 116 13.31 -19.61 -17.72
C ALA A 116 14.57 -19.92 -18.56
N THR A 117 14.59 -19.52 -19.83
CA THR A 117 15.73 -19.67 -20.73
C THR A 117 16.34 -18.34 -21.14
N VAL A 118 15.56 -17.25 -21.03
CA VAL A 118 15.97 -15.88 -21.31
C VAL A 118 15.40 -14.98 -20.23
N VAL A 119 16.19 -14.00 -19.76
CA VAL A 119 15.71 -12.92 -18.87
C VAL A 119 15.92 -11.59 -19.58
N ILE A 120 14.86 -10.79 -19.69
CA ILE A 120 14.89 -9.39 -20.13
C ILE A 120 14.67 -8.53 -18.90
N ALA A 121 15.69 -7.78 -18.49
CA ALA A 121 15.70 -7.03 -17.24
C ALA A 121 15.85 -5.51 -17.47
N GLN A 122 14.98 -4.71 -16.88
CA GLN A 122 15.05 -3.25 -16.91
C GLN A 122 15.13 -2.70 -15.49
N PHE A 123 16.26 -2.11 -15.14
CA PHE A 123 16.52 -1.44 -13.86
C PHE A 123 17.26 -0.12 -14.07
N GLY A 124 17.33 0.68 -13.04
CA GLY A 124 18.00 1.98 -13.06
C GLY A 124 17.05 3.16 -13.14
N GLN A 125 15.74 2.96 -13.42
CA GLN A 125 14.81 4.07 -13.62
C GLN A 125 14.63 4.92 -12.37
N MET A 126 14.42 4.31 -11.21
CA MET A 126 14.25 5.02 -9.96
C MET A 126 15.59 5.27 -9.24
N GLU A 127 16.56 4.39 -9.45
CA GLU A 127 17.91 4.51 -8.87
C GLU A 127 18.66 5.73 -9.39
N VAL A 128 18.36 6.20 -10.60
CA VAL A 128 18.90 7.47 -11.15
C VAL A 128 18.62 8.67 -10.22
N LEU A 129 17.51 8.65 -9.47
CA LEU A 129 17.17 9.73 -8.54
C LEU A 129 18.16 9.85 -7.38
N ASP A 130 18.96 8.82 -7.09
CA ASP A 130 20.03 8.84 -6.09
C ASP A 130 21.27 9.60 -6.60
N GLY A 131 21.34 9.90 -7.90
CA GLY A 131 22.42 10.61 -8.55
C GLY A 131 23.66 9.75 -8.85
N VAL A 132 24.59 10.32 -9.64
CA VAL A 132 25.81 9.61 -10.09
C VAL A 132 26.76 9.21 -8.96
N THR A 133 26.68 9.83 -7.80
CA THR A 133 27.51 9.45 -6.62
C THR A 133 27.18 8.04 -6.14
N LYS A 134 25.99 7.53 -6.40
CA LYS A 134 25.52 6.18 -6.06
C LYS A 134 25.75 5.17 -7.18
N LEU A 135 26.24 5.57 -8.31
CA LEU A 135 26.47 4.69 -9.46
C LEU A 135 27.35 3.46 -9.14
N PRO A 136 28.47 3.55 -8.37
CA PRO A 136 29.24 2.37 -7.99
C PRO A 136 28.44 1.36 -7.16
N GLU A 137 27.57 1.85 -6.26
CA GLU A 137 26.69 1.02 -5.45
C GLU A 137 25.62 0.32 -6.32
N PHE A 138 25.06 1.05 -7.27
CA PHE A 138 24.14 0.52 -8.29
C PHE A 138 24.80 -0.62 -9.09
N VAL A 139 25.98 -0.41 -9.63
CA VAL A 139 26.70 -1.41 -10.40
C VAL A 139 26.96 -2.68 -9.57
N ALA A 140 27.41 -2.51 -8.33
CA ALA A 140 27.67 -3.64 -7.44
C ALA A 140 26.38 -4.41 -7.09
N ALA A 141 25.28 -3.69 -6.84
CA ALA A 141 23.99 -4.32 -6.57
C ALA A 141 23.43 -5.05 -7.79
N TYR A 142 23.56 -4.45 -8.97
CA TYR A 142 23.08 -5.08 -10.21
C TYR A 142 23.87 -6.36 -10.53
N HIS A 143 25.18 -6.37 -10.35
CA HIS A 143 25.96 -7.58 -10.50
C HIS A 143 25.47 -8.70 -9.58
N ARG A 144 25.17 -8.41 -8.30
CA ARG A 144 24.63 -9.42 -7.37
C ARG A 144 23.28 -9.98 -7.85
N LEU A 145 22.38 -9.10 -8.31
CA LEU A 145 21.09 -9.53 -8.83
C LEU A 145 21.24 -10.40 -10.09
N LEU A 146 22.15 -10.02 -10.99
CA LEU A 146 22.42 -10.79 -12.21
C LEU A 146 23.10 -12.13 -11.92
N ASP A 147 23.82 -12.28 -10.81
CA ASP A 147 24.37 -13.57 -10.37
C ASP A 147 23.24 -14.55 -10.02
N GLU A 148 22.17 -14.04 -9.36
CA GLU A 148 20.97 -14.86 -9.09
C GLU A 148 20.30 -15.32 -10.39
N PHE A 149 20.19 -14.44 -11.41
CA PHE A 149 19.62 -14.80 -12.72
C PHE A 149 20.50 -15.77 -13.49
N SER A 150 21.82 -15.52 -13.48
CA SER A 150 22.80 -16.33 -14.21
C SER A 150 22.93 -17.74 -13.68
N ALA A 151 22.56 -17.96 -12.43
CA ALA A 151 22.45 -19.32 -11.88
C ALA A 151 21.39 -20.16 -12.62
N ARG A 152 20.41 -19.53 -13.30
CA ARG A 152 19.38 -20.17 -14.13
C ARG A 152 19.69 -20.06 -15.63
N THR A 153 20.02 -18.85 -16.10
CA THR A 153 20.33 -18.60 -17.51
C THR A 153 21.32 -17.47 -17.69
N VAL A 154 22.31 -17.69 -18.53
CA VAL A 154 23.27 -16.64 -18.95
C VAL A 154 22.77 -15.83 -20.15
N ARG A 155 21.62 -16.18 -20.74
CA ARG A 155 20.99 -15.41 -21.83
C ARG A 155 20.22 -14.25 -21.26
N LEU A 156 20.91 -13.14 -21.06
CA LEU A 156 20.38 -11.93 -20.48
C LEU A 156 20.24 -10.84 -21.55
N VAL A 157 19.15 -10.08 -21.47
CA VAL A 157 18.96 -8.82 -22.18
C VAL A 157 18.83 -7.73 -21.11
N LEU A 158 19.77 -6.79 -21.09
CA LEU A 158 19.78 -5.69 -20.15
C LEU A 158 19.29 -4.42 -20.82
N VAL A 159 18.19 -3.92 -20.33
CA VAL A 159 17.52 -2.71 -20.84
C VAL A 159 17.88 -1.54 -19.93
N SER A 160 18.38 -0.45 -20.49
CA SER A 160 18.75 0.74 -19.74
C SER A 160 17.51 1.47 -19.16
N PRO A 161 17.70 2.37 -18.18
CA PRO A 161 16.66 3.34 -17.86
C PRO A 161 16.35 4.21 -19.09
N MET A 162 15.12 4.74 -19.11
CA MET A 162 14.68 5.70 -20.14
C MET A 162 14.77 7.14 -19.62
N ARG A 163 14.86 8.10 -20.54
CA ARG A 163 14.85 9.52 -20.19
C ARG A 163 13.52 9.92 -19.56
N PHE A 164 13.59 10.77 -18.54
CA PHE A 164 12.41 11.41 -17.98
C PHE A 164 11.82 12.42 -18.97
N GLU A 165 10.50 12.45 -19.03
CA GLU A 165 9.76 13.45 -19.80
C GLU A 165 9.30 14.58 -18.87
N LYS A 166 9.29 15.81 -19.34
CA LYS A 166 8.76 16.93 -18.58
C LYS A 166 7.26 16.71 -18.33
N PRO A 167 6.80 16.69 -17.05
CA PRO A 167 5.40 16.45 -16.75
C PRO A 167 4.50 17.57 -17.31
N ALA A 168 3.22 17.24 -17.57
CA ALA A 168 2.25 18.24 -18.03
C ALA A 168 1.89 19.23 -16.91
N SER A 169 1.80 18.76 -15.66
CA SER A 169 1.51 19.60 -14.50
C SER A 169 2.78 20.30 -14.01
N PRO A 170 2.75 21.63 -13.80
CA PRO A 170 3.89 22.34 -13.23
C PRO A 170 4.16 22.00 -11.75
N ASN A 171 3.20 21.35 -11.09
CA ASN A 171 3.30 20.98 -9.67
C ASN A 171 3.96 19.62 -9.46
N VAL A 172 4.08 18.81 -10.52
CA VAL A 172 4.82 17.55 -10.49
C VAL A 172 6.30 17.85 -10.73
N PRO A 173 7.24 17.21 -10.01
CA PRO A 173 8.67 17.47 -10.20
C PRO A 173 9.12 17.27 -11.65
N ASP A 174 9.84 18.24 -12.19
CA ASP A 174 10.51 18.09 -13.47
C ASP A 174 11.82 17.32 -13.26
N LEU A 175 11.79 16.04 -13.61
CA LEU A 175 12.94 15.13 -13.48
C LEU A 175 13.85 15.15 -14.72
N THR A 176 13.56 15.94 -15.74
CA THR A 176 14.43 16.04 -16.94
C THR A 176 15.85 16.51 -16.61
N LYS A 177 16.03 17.20 -15.47
CA LYS A 177 17.34 17.58 -14.91
C LYS A 177 18.26 16.39 -14.62
N HIS A 178 17.71 15.19 -14.43
CA HIS A 178 18.44 13.94 -14.20
C HIS A 178 18.74 13.17 -15.49
N ASN A 179 18.41 13.71 -16.67
CA ASN A 179 18.63 12.99 -17.93
C ASN A 179 20.11 12.77 -18.28
N ASP A 180 21.03 13.56 -17.72
CA ASP A 180 22.46 13.29 -17.80
C ASP A 180 22.85 12.11 -16.90
N ASP A 181 22.27 12.02 -15.71
CA ASP A 181 22.44 10.86 -14.83
C ASP A 181 21.88 9.59 -15.48
N VAL A 182 20.73 9.67 -16.17
CA VAL A 182 20.15 8.55 -16.96
C VAL A 182 21.18 8.01 -17.97
N ARG A 183 21.88 8.88 -18.68
CA ARG A 183 22.93 8.46 -19.63
C ARG A 183 24.09 7.75 -18.91
N ALA A 184 24.51 8.27 -17.76
CA ALA A 184 25.58 7.63 -16.97
C ALA A 184 25.18 6.24 -16.49
N TYR A 185 23.95 6.08 -16.01
CA TYR A 185 23.41 4.77 -15.61
C TYR A 185 23.24 3.83 -16.80
N ALA A 186 22.82 4.34 -17.98
CA ALA A 186 22.71 3.55 -19.19
C ALA A 186 24.08 3.02 -19.66
N GLU A 187 25.13 3.83 -19.63
CA GLU A 187 26.51 3.38 -19.95
C GLU A 187 27.01 2.37 -18.92
N ALA A 188 26.66 2.50 -17.65
CA ALA A 188 26.97 1.48 -16.64
C ALA A 188 26.26 0.15 -16.95
N VAL A 189 24.96 0.17 -17.29
CA VAL A 189 24.22 -1.03 -17.71
C VAL A 189 24.84 -1.66 -18.95
N LYS A 190 25.27 -0.86 -19.94
CA LYS A 190 25.97 -1.33 -21.11
C LYS A 190 27.31 -2.01 -20.78
N SER A 191 28.10 -1.41 -19.88
CA SER A 191 29.34 -2.01 -19.40
C SER A 191 29.10 -3.35 -18.70
N ILE A 192 28.07 -3.43 -17.85
CA ILE A 192 27.65 -4.68 -17.19
C ILE A 192 27.26 -5.72 -18.24
N ALA A 193 26.47 -5.33 -19.26
CA ALA A 193 26.07 -6.24 -20.32
C ALA A 193 27.27 -6.79 -21.10
N GLN A 194 28.23 -5.94 -21.45
CA GLN A 194 29.47 -6.37 -22.11
C GLN A 194 30.28 -7.35 -21.27
N GLN A 195 30.45 -7.08 -19.99
CA GLN A 195 31.19 -7.95 -19.06
C GLN A 195 30.54 -9.33 -18.90
N ARG A 196 29.22 -9.40 -19.05
CA ARG A 196 28.44 -10.65 -18.89
C ARG A 196 28.08 -11.34 -20.22
N GLY A 197 28.48 -10.77 -21.35
CA GLY A 197 28.08 -11.30 -22.67
C GLY A 197 26.56 -11.21 -22.90
N ALA A 198 25.89 -10.27 -22.24
CA ALA A 198 24.46 -10.02 -22.35
C ALA A 198 24.16 -9.09 -23.55
N VAL A 199 22.95 -9.16 -24.09
CA VAL A 199 22.44 -8.20 -25.07
C VAL A 199 22.08 -6.91 -24.36
N PHE A 200 22.47 -5.77 -24.92
CA PHE A 200 22.15 -4.45 -24.37
C PHE A 200 21.12 -3.72 -25.23
N VAL A 201 20.11 -3.14 -24.59
CA VAL A 201 19.09 -2.27 -25.20
C VAL A 201 19.20 -0.89 -24.59
N ASN A 202 19.44 0.13 -25.41
CA ASN A 202 19.62 1.51 -24.96
C ASN A 202 18.34 2.33 -25.13
N LEU A 203 17.59 2.50 -24.06
CA LEU A 203 16.42 3.38 -24.03
C LEU A 203 16.79 4.84 -23.78
N ALA A 204 17.95 5.12 -23.16
CA ALA A 204 18.38 6.48 -22.84
C ALA A 204 18.66 7.33 -24.11
N GLU A 205 19.15 6.67 -25.17
CA GLU A 205 19.46 7.31 -26.45
C GLU A 205 18.42 7.04 -27.55
N ALA A 206 17.33 6.35 -27.21
CA ALA A 206 16.28 6.05 -28.16
C ALA A 206 15.65 7.35 -28.70
N GLN A 207 15.58 7.46 -30.04
CA GLN A 207 14.82 8.51 -30.68
C GLN A 207 13.36 8.05 -30.75
N TYR A 208 12.54 8.57 -29.88
CA TYR A 208 11.10 8.34 -29.91
C TYR A 208 10.50 9.19 -31.06
N ALA A 209 10.39 8.60 -32.25
CA ALA A 209 9.83 9.27 -33.41
C ALA A 209 8.38 9.70 -33.14
N GLY A 210 8.15 11.01 -33.03
CA GLY A 210 6.85 11.62 -32.71
C GLY A 210 6.75 12.22 -31.31
N ALA A 211 7.67 11.91 -30.36
CA ALA A 211 7.81 12.65 -29.13
C ALA A 211 8.54 13.96 -29.41
N GLY A 212 7.94 15.08 -29.09
CA GLY A 212 8.36 16.44 -29.52
C GLY A 212 9.69 16.95 -28.99
N GLU A 213 10.77 16.15 -29.07
CA GLU A 213 12.14 16.62 -28.90
C GLU A 213 12.80 16.80 -30.26
N GLY A 214 12.77 17.97 -30.84
CA GLY A 214 13.56 18.22 -32.06
C GLY A 214 13.15 19.40 -32.88
N ARG A 215 12.17 20.14 -32.45
CA ARG A 215 11.95 21.48 -33.02
C ARG A 215 11.61 22.42 -31.87
N GLY A 216 12.56 23.33 -31.60
CA GLY A 216 12.33 24.50 -30.75
C GLY A 216 11.25 25.35 -31.34
N SER A 217 10.04 25.01 -31.13
CA SER A 217 8.86 25.82 -31.25
C SER A 217 7.83 25.22 -30.31
N ALA A 218 7.14 26.07 -29.57
CA ALA A 218 6.00 25.75 -28.74
C ALA A 218 4.87 25.10 -29.57
N GLY A 219 5.13 23.90 -30.09
CA GLY A 219 4.16 23.05 -30.76
C GLY A 219 3.39 22.31 -29.70
N ARG A 220 2.27 22.87 -29.29
CA ARG A 220 1.21 22.20 -28.52
C ARG A 220 1.01 20.78 -29.02
N LEU A 221 1.40 19.81 -28.20
CA LEU A 221 0.68 18.54 -28.15
C LEU A 221 -0.62 18.84 -27.43
N THR A 222 -1.65 19.15 -28.18
CA THR A 222 -2.96 19.59 -27.62
C THR A 222 -3.85 18.45 -27.19
N ASP A 223 -3.41 17.21 -27.39
CA ASP A 223 -4.06 16.05 -26.77
C ASP A 223 -3.06 15.27 -25.92
N GLY A 224 -3.44 14.95 -24.68
CA GLY A 224 -2.63 14.18 -23.74
C GLY A 224 -2.32 12.75 -24.22
N SER A 225 -2.84 12.31 -25.38
CA SER A 225 -2.74 10.97 -25.93
C SER A 225 -1.35 10.64 -26.52
N LYS A 226 -0.49 11.63 -26.71
CA LYS A 226 0.83 11.46 -27.33
C LYS A 226 2.02 11.67 -26.38
N ARG A 227 1.77 11.69 -25.09
CA ARG A 227 2.85 11.73 -24.09
C ARG A 227 3.40 10.33 -23.87
N ILE A 228 4.71 10.23 -23.69
CA ILE A 228 5.39 8.97 -23.35
C ILE A 228 5.10 8.60 -21.90
N ALA A 229 5.13 9.60 -21.00
CA ALA A 229 4.87 9.41 -19.57
C ALA A 229 3.71 10.30 -19.10
N ASP A 230 2.89 9.77 -18.20
CA ASP A 230 1.77 10.50 -17.60
C ASP A 230 2.24 11.53 -16.56
N ASN A 231 3.29 11.21 -15.81
CA ASN A 231 3.85 11.99 -14.70
C ASN A 231 5.36 12.26 -14.85
N GLY A 232 5.91 12.02 -16.02
CA GLY A 232 7.34 12.19 -16.33
C GLY A 232 8.18 10.93 -16.10
N VAL A 233 7.64 9.91 -15.41
CA VAL A 233 8.32 8.65 -15.04
C VAL A 233 7.64 7.43 -15.65
N HIS A 234 6.33 7.34 -15.48
CA HIS A 234 5.55 6.14 -15.81
C HIS A 234 4.93 6.25 -17.20
N LEU A 235 5.10 5.18 -17.96
CA LEU A 235 4.63 5.10 -19.35
C LEU A 235 3.10 5.21 -19.45
N THR A 236 2.64 5.95 -20.44
CA THR A 236 1.27 5.88 -20.96
C THR A 236 1.12 4.68 -21.90
N ASP A 237 -0.10 4.38 -22.38
CA ASP A 237 -0.31 3.35 -23.41
C ASP A 237 0.50 3.66 -24.69
N PHE A 238 0.59 4.93 -25.06
CA PHE A 238 1.45 5.39 -26.15
C PHE A 238 2.94 5.15 -25.83
N GLY A 239 3.36 5.41 -24.59
CA GLY A 239 4.72 5.18 -24.13
C GLY A 239 5.10 3.70 -24.13
N THR A 240 4.19 2.80 -23.71
CA THR A 240 4.44 1.34 -23.75
C THR A 240 4.60 0.84 -25.18
N SER A 241 3.76 1.32 -26.13
CA SER A 241 3.92 0.99 -27.55
C SER A 241 5.27 1.45 -28.12
N LEU A 242 5.71 2.67 -27.78
CA LEU A 242 7.04 3.16 -28.21
C LEU A 242 8.19 2.38 -27.59
N LEU A 243 8.09 2.05 -26.31
CA LEU A 243 9.08 1.22 -25.60
C LEU A 243 9.22 -0.14 -26.29
N ALA A 244 8.09 -0.78 -26.59
CA ALA A 244 8.05 -2.06 -27.28
C ALA A 244 8.72 -1.98 -28.66
N ASP A 245 8.45 -0.94 -29.46
CA ASP A 245 9.09 -0.74 -30.77
C ASP A 245 10.59 -0.53 -30.66
N VAL A 246 11.07 0.20 -29.66
CA VAL A 246 12.51 0.42 -29.44
C VAL A 246 13.20 -0.89 -29.04
N ILE A 247 12.60 -1.63 -28.12
CA ILE A 247 13.18 -2.90 -27.66
C ILE A 247 13.24 -3.89 -28.81
N ILE A 248 12.15 -4.13 -29.53
CA ILE A 248 12.10 -5.10 -30.63
C ILE A 248 13.10 -4.75 -31.75
N SER A 249 13.21 -3.47 -32.08
CA SER A 249 14.18 -2.98 -33.10
C SER A 249 15.62 -3.19 -32.63
N SER A 250 15.91 -2.93 -31.34
CA SER A 250 17.23 -3.13 -30.74
C SER A 250 17.62 -4.63 -30.69
N LEU A 251 16.63 -5.52 -30.62
CA LEU A 251 16.83 -6.96 -30.71
C LEU A 251 17.00 -7.47 -32.16
N GLY A 252 17.09 -6.57 -33.13
CA GLY A 252 17.32 -6.89 -34.53
C GLY A 252 16.10 -7.37 -35.31
N GLN A 253 14.92 -7.18 -34.75
CA GLN A 253 13.66 -7.50 -35.43
C GLN A 253 13.05 -6.23 -36.05
N PRO A 254 12.41 -6.32 -37.22
CA PRO A 254 11.79 -5.15 -37.81
C PRO A 254 10.63 -4.69 -36.91
N PRO A 255 10.49 -3.35 -36.71
CA PRO A 255 9.34 -2.84 -35.97
C PRO A 255 8.07 -3.25 -36.72
N ALA A 256 7.16 -3.89 -36.05
CA ALA A 256 5.86 -4.23 -36.65
C ALA A 256 5.13 -2.93 -36.94
N ARG A 257 4.55 -2.79 -38.14
CA ARG A 257 3.66 -1.68 -38.45
C ARG A 257 2.40 -1.80 -37.58
N LYS A 258 2.42 -1.15 -36.40
CA LYS A 258 1.41 -1.05 -35.35
C LYS A 258 0.97 -2.42 -34.75
N PRO A 259 1.15 -2.65 -33.43
CA PRO A 259 0.54 -3.75 -32.69
C PRO A 259 -0.99 -3.83 -32.84
N SER A 260 -1.64 -2.67 -33.03
CA SER A 260 -3.06 -2.52 -33.42
C SER A 260 -3.48 -3.30 -34.69
N GLY A 261 -2.52 -3.88 -35.45
CA GLY A 261 -2.80 -4.79 -36.55
C GLY A 261 -3.24 -6.20 -36.17
N HIS A 262 -3.12 -6.58 -34.86
CA HIS A 262 -3.47 -7.90 -34.35
C HIS A 262 -4.27 -7.82 -33.06
N PRO A 263 -5.47 -7.24 -33.04
CA PRO A 263 -6.22 -7.02 -31.79
C PRO A 263 -6.60 -8.31 -31.05
N GLU A 264 -6.84 -9.42 -31.80
CA GLU A 264 -7.12 -10.71 -31.17
C GLU A 264 -5.89 -11.28 -30.45
N LEU A 265 -4.69 -11.15 -31.02
CA LEU A 265 -3.44 -11.57 -30.39
C LEU A 265 -3.20 -10.77 -29.10
N LEU A 266 -3.32 -9.45 -29.18
CA LEU A 266 -3.12 -8.57 -28.04
C LEU A 266 -4.13 -8.89 -26.92
N ALA A 267 -5.41 -9.05 -27.25
CA ALA A 267 -6.41 -9.43 -26.26
C ALA A 267 -6.11 -10.78 -25.59
N ALA A 268 -5.66 -11.77 -26.37
CA ALA A 268 -5.27 -13.07 -25.83
C ALA A 268 -4.05 -12.97 -24.90
N ILE A 269 -3.06 -12.15 -25.24
CA ILE A 269 -1.87 -11.89 -24.42
C ILE A 269 -2.25 -11.17 -23.11
N VAL A 270 -3.04 -10.11 -23.17
CA VAL A 270 -3.50 -9.40 -21.99
C VAL A 270 -4.29 -10.30 -21.04
N ALA A 271 -5.17 -11.14 -21.59
CA ALA A 271 -5.91 -12.12 -20.80
C ALA A 271 -4.98 -13.16 -20.14
N LYS A 272 -3.97 -13.68 -20.87
CA LYS A 272 -2.96 -14.59 -20.34
C LYS A 272 -2.09 -13.92 -19.29
N ASN A 273 -1.67 -12.65 -19.48
CA ASN A 273 -0.84 -11.93 -18.53
C ASN A 273 -1.60 -11.70 -17.21
N ARG A 274 -2.89 -11.37 -17.24
CA ARG A 274 -3.75 -11.31 -16.07
C ARG A 274 -3.84 -12.66 -15.37
N LEU A 275 -4.10 -13.74 -16.12
CA LEU A 275 -4.14 -15.10 -15.58
C LEU A 275 -2.79 -15.48 -14.95
N TRP A 276 -1.67 -15.15 -15.59
CA TRP A 276 -0.33 -15.35 -15.04
C TRP A 276 -0.12 -14.61 -13.73
N ALA A 277 -0.46 -13.33 -13.66
CA ALA A 277 -0.35 -12.54 -12.44
C ALA A 277 -1.18 -13.14 -11.29
N GLN A 278 -2.42 -13.57 -11.57
CA GLN A 278 -3.29 -14.25 -10.61
C GLN A 278 -2.75 -15.60 -10.12
N CYS A 279 -1.88 -16.25 -10.89
CA CYS A 279 -1.26 -17.52 -10.51
C CYS A 279 0.09 -17.33 -9.84
N TRP A 280 0.92 -16.43 -10.35
CA TRP A 280 2.29 -16.23 -9.88
C TRP A 280 2.35 -15.46 -8.57
N ARG A 281 1.63 -14.34 -8.47
CA ARG A 281 1.47 -13.52 -7.28
C ARG A 281 -0.02 -13.32 -7.01
N PRO A 282 -0.72 -14.37 -6.57
CA PRO A 282 -2.17 -14.29 -6.37
C PRO A 282 -2.52 -13.32 -5.26
N ALA A 283 -3.70 -12.72 -5.38
CA ALA A 283 -4.37 -12.09 -4.25
C ALA A 283 -4.49 -13.06 -3.08
N ASN A 284 -4.56 -12.54 -1.87
CA ASN A 284 -4.64 -13.37 -0.66
C ASN A 284 -3.40 -14.26 -0.44
N TRP A 285 -2.22 -13.79 -0.86
CA TRP A 285 -0.97 -14.52 -0.66
C TRP A 285 -0.76 -14.97 0.78
N SER A 286 -1.10 -14.13 1.76
CA SER A 286 -0.98 -14.46 3.19
C SER A 286 -1.75 -15.73 3.56
N PHE A 287 -2.88 -15.98 2.93
CA PHE A 287 -3.69 -17.19 3.13
C PHE A 287 -3.26 -18.37 2.26
N ALA A 288 -2.74 -18.10 1.08
CA ALA A 288 -2.29 -19.15 0.17
C ALA A 288 -0.92 -19.72 0.58
N TYR A 289 0.07 -18.85 0.86
CA TYR A 289 1.47 -19.23 1.03
C TYR A 289 2.17 -18.51 2.18
N GLY A 290 1.56 -17.48 2.78
CA GLY A 290 2.13 -16.70 3.87
C GLY A 290 1.90 -17.33 5.24
N ASP A 291 1.61 -16.51 6.23
CA ASP A 291 1.49 -16.89 7.64
C ASP A 291 0.07 -17.30 8.06
N ARG A 292 -0.94 -17.17 7.16
CA ARG A 292 -2.36 -17.40 7.44
C ARG A 292 -2.95 -18.64 6.75
N THR A 293 -2.14 -19.56 6.26
CA THR A 293 -2.56 -20.77 5.55
C THR A 293 -3.45 -21.71 6.37
N ARG A 294 -3.54 -21.52 7.67
CA ARG A 294 -4.36 -22.32 8.59
C ARG A 294 -5.73 -21.72 8.89
N GLU A 295 -5.98 -20.52 8.46
CA GLU A 295 -7.25 -19.83 8.65
C GLU A 295 -8.39 -20.53 7.89
N SER A 296 -9.62 -20.35 8.35
CA SER A 296 -10.82 -20.96 7.72
C SER A 296 -10.96 -20.60 6.25
N PHE A 297 -10.59 -19.38 5.88
CA PHE A 297 -10.58 -18.89 4.50
C PHE A 297 -9.79 -19.81 3.54
N SER A 298 -8.66 -20.33 4.01
CA SER A 298 -7.76 -21.20 3.21
C SER A 298 -8.21 -22.65 3.13
N LYS A 299 -9.27 -23.05 3.85
CA LYS A 299 -9.67 -24.44 3.96
C LYS A 299 -10.64 -24.85 2.85
N PRO A 300 -10.69 -26.14 2.51
CA PRO A 300 -11.69 -26.66 1.58
C PRO A 300 -13.11 -26.52 2.15
N ALA A 301 -14.09 -26.34 1.29
CA ALA A 301 -15.51 -26.34 1.65
C ALA A 301 -16.39 -26.76 0.48
N GLY A 302 -17.50 -27.43 0.75
CA GLY A 302 -18.51 -27.79 -0.25
C GLY A 302 -17.96 -28.62 -1.42
N GLY A 303 -16.98 -29.50 -1.17
CA GLY A 303 -16.31 -30.28 -2.23
C GLY A 303 -15.24 -29.53 -3.03
N GLN A 304 -15.00 -28.25 -2.70
CA GLN A 304 -13.96 -27.44 -3.32
C GLN A 304 -12.61 -27.65 -2.62
N PRO A 305 -11.49 -27.57 -3.34
CA PRO A 305 -10.15 -27.65 -2.74
C PRO A 305 -9.87 -26.49 -1.78
N ASP A 306 -8.79 -26.57 -1.03
CA ASP A 306 -8.24 -25.43 -0.32
C ASP A 306 -7.71 -24.38 -1.32
N LEU A 307 -7.35 -23.20 -0.81
CA LEU A 307 -6.90 -22.09 -1.68
C LEU A 307 -5.67 -22.47 -2.51
N GLN A 308 -4.71 -23.19 -1.93
CA GLN A 308 -3.51 -23.63 -2.66
C GLN A 308 -3.87 -24.63 -3.77
N GLY A 309 -4.73 -25.60 -3.48
CA GLY A 309 -5.22 -26.58 -4.45
C GLY A 309 -6.00 -25.93 -5.58
N ALA A 310 -6.84 -24.93 -5.27
CA ALA A 310 -7.56 -24.16 -6.29
C ALA A 310 -6.57 -23.41 -7.21
N LEU A 311 -5.59 -22.72 -6.64
CA LEU A 311 -4.56 -22.02 -7.43
C LEU A 311 -3.72 -22.99 -8.30
N ALA A 312 -3.45 -24.18 -7.81
CA ALA A 312 -2.73 -25.20 -8.58
C ALA A 312 -3.51 -25.71 -9.81
N GLN A 313 -4.84 -25.70 -9.75
CA GLN A 313 -5.71 -26.14 -10.88
C GLN A 313 -5.68 -25.15 -12.06
N HIS A 314 -5.12 -23.96 -11.90
CA HIS A 314 -5.09 -22.96 -12.97
C HIS A 314 -3.86 -23.08 -13.89
N ARG A 315 -2.88 -23.92 -13.57
CA ARG A 315 -1.73 -24.16 -14.44
C ARG A 315 -2.14 -24.66 -15.85
N PRO A 316 -3.03 -25.62 -16.02
CA PRO A 316 -3.49 -26.02 -17.34
C PRO A 316 -4.08 -24.87 -18.16
N LEU A 317 -4.79 -23.92 -17.51
CA LEU A 317 -5.36 -22.75 -18.18
C LEU A 317 -4.30 -21.84 -18.77
N LEU A 318 -3.13 -21.70 -18.10
CA LEU A 318 -1.99 -20.98 -18.66
C LEU A 318 -1.43 -21.66 -19.91
N MET A 319 -1.31 -22.99 -19.90
CA MET A 319 -0.84 -23.74 -21.05
C MET A 319 -1.81 -23.63 -22.24
N GLU A 320 -3.12 -23.66 -21.99
CA GLU A 320 -4.14 -23.44 -23.00
C GLU A 320 -4.09 -22.01 -23.57
N ALA A 321 -3.86 -21.01 -22.71
CA ALA A 321 -3.69 -19.62 -23.13
C ALA A 321 -2.43 -19.43 -23.99
N ASP A 322 -1.31 -20.06 -23.61
CA ASP A 322 -0.08 -20.04 -24.41
C ASP A 322 -0.27 -20.73 -25.78
N ALA A 323 -0.97 -21.87 -25.81
CA ALA A 323 -1.29 -22.57 -27.05
C ALA A 323 -2.21 -21.74 -27.96
N ARG A 324 -3.19 -21.04 -27.36
CA ARG A 324 -4.06 -20.10 -28.10
C ARG A 324 -3.27 -18.96 -28.73
N ILE A 325 -2.38 -18.34 -27.97
CA ILE A 325 -1.51 -17.24 -28.45
C ILE A 325 -0.63 -17.75 -29.60
N ALA A 326 0.00 -18.92 -29.45
CA ALA A 326 0.82 -19.50 -30.50
C ALA A 326 0.04 -19.79 -31.79
N ALA A 327 -1.18 -20.28 -31.68
CA ALA A 327 -2.05 -20.53 -32.83
C ALA A 327 -2.43 -19.21 -33.54
N ILE A 328 -2.89 -18.20 -32.81
CA ILE A 328 -3.23 -16.87 -33.37
C ILE A 328 -1.97 -16.26 -34.06
N ALA A 329 -0.81 -16.34 -33.42
CA ALA A 329 0.42 -15.77 -33.96
C ALA A 329 0.87 -16.43 -35.29
N ASN A 330 0.54 -17.71 -35.51
CA ASN A 330 0.84 -18.48 -36.72
C ASN A 330 -0.32 -18.52 -37.71
N ASP A 331 -1.38 -17.75 -37.49
CA ASP A 331 -2.58 -17.71 -38.31
C ASP A 331 -3.27 -19.11 -38.41
N GLU A 332 -3.09 -19.93 -37.35
CA GLU A 332 -3.72 -21.23 -37.17
C GLU A 332 -5.08 -21.08 -36.45
N LYS A 333 -5.93 -22.10 -36.56
CA LYS A 333 -7.21 -22.10 -35.84
C LYS A 333 -6.96 -22.13 -34.32
N ALA A 334 -7.25 -21.04 -33.63
CA ALA A 334 -7.04 -20.91 -32.20
C ALA A 334 -8.05 -21.76 -31.38
N PRO A 335 -7.61 -22.43 -30.31
CA PRO A 335 -8.54 -23.04 -29.35
C PRO A 335 -9.39 -21.95 -28.66
N PRO A 336 -10.54 -22.30 -28.05
CA PRO A 336 -11.30 -21.33 -27.29
C PRO A 336 -10.48 -20.76 -26.12
N PRO A 337 -10.85 -19.58 -25.60
CA PRO A 337 -10.20 -19.06 -24.39
C PRO A 337 -10.43 -20.01 -23.20
N PRO A 338 -9.48 -20.10 -22.26
CA PRO A 338 -9.67 -20.87 -21.04
C PRO A 338 -10.98 -20.49 -20.33
N PRO A 339 -11.67 -21.45 -19.72
CA PRO A 339 -12.89 -21.17 -18.97
C PRO A 339 -12.58 -20.34 -17.74
N ALA A 340 -13.45 -19.36 -17.46
CA ALA A 340 -13.37 -18.60 -16.22
C ALA A 340 -13.80 -19.46 -15.02
N ASP A 341 -13.15 -19.24 -13.89
CA ASP A 341 -13.58 -19.84 -12.63
C ASP A 341 -14.94 -19.27 -12.20
N THR A 342 -15.83 -20.11 -11.66
CA THR A 342 -17.15 -19.70 -11.19
C THR A 342 -17.37 -20.23 -9.78
N PRO A 343 -17.47 -19.33 -8.77
CA PRO A 343 -17.72 -19.77 -7.41
C PRO A 343 -19.12 -20.38 -7.28
N PRO A 344 -19.29 -21.40 -6.43
CA PRO A 344 -20.61 -21.94 -6.13
C PRO A 344 -21.45 -20.91 -5.37
N THR A 345 -22.75 -20.88 -5.61
CA THR A 345 -23.73 -20.08 -4.87
C THR A 345 -24.87 -20.95 -4.38
N ASP A 346 -25.21 -20.83 -3.10
CA ASP A 346 -26.37 -21.48 -2.48
C ASP A 346 -27.06 -20.45 -1.57
N GLU A 347 -27.79 -19.51 -2.17
CA GLU A 347 -28.30 -18.34 -1.47
C GLU A 347 -29.80 -18.40 -1.21
N LYS A 348 -30.14 -18.21 0.07
CA LYS A 348 -31.48 -17.86 0.52
C LYS A 348 -31.44 -16.51 1.21
N ALA A 349 -31.35 -15.42 0.43
CA ALA A 349 -31.39 -14.08 0.96
C ALA A 349 -32.80 -13.70 1.42
N LEU A 350 -32.90 -12.95 2.53
CA LEU A 350 -34.14 -12.26 2.88
C LEU A 350 -34.45 -11.20 1.82
N THR A 351 -35.69 -10.98 1.52
CA THR A 351 -36.12 -9.80 0.75
C THR A 351 -35.80 -8.53 1.52
N PRO A 352 -35.71 -7.36 0.87
CA PRO A 352 -35.52 -6.09 1.57
C PRO A 352 -36.61 -5.83 2.63
N GLU A 353 -37.83 -6.20 2.40
CA GLU A 353 -38.95 -6.02 3.33
C GLU A 353 -38.82 -6.95 4.55
N GLU A 354 -38.44 -8.21 4.34
CA GLU A 354 -38.13 -9.15 5.43
C GLU A 354 -36.96 -8.68 6.25
N GLN A 355 -35.92 -8.16 5.61
CA GLN A 355 -34.77 -7.62 6.34
C GLN A 355 -35.12 -6.36 7.13
N LEU A 356 -35.93 -5.47 6.57
CA LEU A 356 -36.43 -4.28 7.27
C LEU A 356 -37.13 -4.66 8.58
N ALA A 357 -37.89 -5.76 8.57
CA ALA A 357 -38.56 -6.25 9.77
C ALA A 357 -37.61 -6.79 10.85
N THR A 358 -36.34 -7.03 10.53
CA THR A 358 -35.31 -7.46 11.50
C THR A 358 -34.65 -6.30 12.26
N PHE A 359 -34.95 -5.06 11.86
CA PHE A 359 -34.29 -3.89 12.41
C PHE A 359 -34.91 -3.39 13.71
N THR A 360 -34.06 -3.06 14.65
CA THR A 360 -34.37 -2.24 15.83
C THR A 360 -33.68 -0.91 15.63
N VAL A 361 -34.44 0.16 15.59
CA VAL A 361 -34.00 1.54 15.35
C VAL A 361 -34.10 2.32 16.66
N ALA A 362 -33.14 3.22 16.93
CA ALA A 362 -33.17 4.09 18.08
C ALA A 362 -34.43 4.98 18.10
N ASP A 363 -34.89 5.33 19.30
CA ASP A 363 -36.00 6.24 19.47
C ASP A 363 -35.77 7.57 18.76
N GLY A 364 -36.80 8.08 18.11
CA GLY A 364 -36.73 9.33 17.33
C GLY A 364 -36.14 9.16 15.92
N TYR A 365 -35.76 7.93 15.50
CA TYR A 365 -35.29 7.66 14.16
C TYR A 365 -36.21 6.68 13.44
N GLU A 366 -36.09 6.64 12.13
CA GLU A 366 -36.72 5.67 11.23
C GLU A 366 -35.72 5.20 10.17
N VAL A 367 -35.94 4.01 9.63
CA VAL A 367 -35.09 3.46 8.57
C VAL A 367 -35.94 3.12 7.35
N THR A 368 -35.41 3.43 6.16
CA THR A 368 -36.08 3.14 4.87
C THR A 368 -35.08 2.53 3.89
N LEU A 369 -35.57 1.71 2.96
CA LEU A 369 -34.80 1.22 1.85
C LEU A 369 -34.58 2.32 0.82
N VAL A 370 -33.33 2.48 0.35
CA VAL A 370 -32.92 3.43 -0.71
C VAL A 370 -32.77 2.71 -2.04
N ALA A 371 -31.99 1.63 -2.02
CA ALA A 371 -31.68 0.80 -3.18
C ALA A 371 -31.38 -0.63 -2.76
N SER A 372 -31.50 -1.55 -3.69
CA SER A 372 -31.24 -2.96 -3.51
C SER A 372 -30.58 -3.58 -4.75
N GLU A 373 -30.40 -4.89 -4.73
CA GLU A 373 -29.98 -5.69 -5.88
C GLU A 373 -30.86 -5.49 -7.12
N LYS A 374 -32.14 -5.11 -6.93
CA LYS A 374 -33.06 -4.79 -8.04
C LYS A 374 -32.71 -3.51 -8.79
N ASP A 375 -32.01 -2.61 -8.10
CA ASP A 375 -31.52 -1.35 -8.63
C ASP A 375 -30.07 -1.47 -9.14
N GLY A 376 -29.48 -2.68 -9.10
CA GLY A 376 -28.10 -2.97 -9.52
C GLY A 376 -27.07 -2.86 -8.41
N VAL A 377 -27.47 -2.67 -7.15
CA VAL A 377 -26.56 -2.65 -6.01
C VAL A 377 -26.14 -4.09 -5.66
N VAL A 378 -24.92 -4.45 -6.00
CA VAL A 378 -24.38 -5.80 -5.80
C VAL A 378 -23.09 -5.71 -4.98
N LYS A 379 -23.08 -6.34 -3.80
CA LYS A 379 -21.91 -6.36 -2.91
C LYS A 379 -21.29 -4.96 -2.72
N PRO A 380 -22.04 -3.98 -2.23
CA PRO A 380 -21.56 -2.62 -2.08
C PRO A 380 -20.53 -2.54 -0.94
N ILE A 381 -19.41 -1.84 -1.18
CA ILE A 381 -18.31 -1.67 -0.23
C ILE A 381 -18.27 -0.25 0.33
N GLN A 382 -18.40 0.75 -0.52
CA GLN A 382 -18.39 2.16 -0.12
C GLN A 382 -19.48 2.92 -0.87
N ILE A 383 -20.05 3.92 -0.20
CA ILE A 383 -20.97 4.90 -0.77
C ILE A 383 -20.35 6.30 -0.70
N SER A 384 -20.59 7.11 -1.70
CA SER A 384 -20.20 8.52 -1.74
C SER A 384 -21.26 9.33 -2.50
N TRP A 385 -21.03 10.63 -2.61
CA TRP A 385 -21.95 11.57 -3.24
C TRP A 385 -21.20 12.51 -4.17
N ASP A 386 -21.74 12.72 -5.34
CA ASP A 386 -21.25 13.81 -6.17
C ASP A 386 -21.88 15.17 -5.77
N GLU A 387 -21.42 16.22 -6.43
CA GLU A 387 -21.88 17.61 -6.17
C GLU A 387 -23.34 17.86 -6.55
N ARG A 388 -23.95 16.96 -7.29
CA ARG A 388 -25.39 17.02 -7.64
C ARG A 388 -26.27 16.24 -6.70
N GLY A 389 -25.67 15.61 -5.68
CA GLY A 389 -26.37 14.73 -4.74
C GLY A 389 -26.76 13.37 -5.34
N ARG A 390 -26.10 12.93 -6.43
CA ARG A 390 -26.26 11.58 -6.94
C ARG A 390 -25.51 10.61 -6.04
N LEU A 391 -26.13 9.48 -5.77
CA LEU A 391 -25.51 8.40 -4.98
C LEU A 391 -24.53 7.63 -5.85
N LEU A 392 -23.35 7.39 -5.32
CA LEU A 392 -22.29 6.57 -5.89
C LEU A 392 -22.10 5.34 -5.02
N VAL A 393 -21.97 4.16 -5.64
CA VAL A 393 -21.78 2.89 -4.91
C VAL A 393 -20.66 2.10 -5.56
N ALA A 394 -19.59 1.84 -4.82
CA ALA A 394 -18.57 0.87 -5.22
C ALA A 394 -19.08 -0.54 -4.99
N CYS A 395 -19.22 -1.31 -6.07
CA CYS A 395 -19.77 -2.66 -6.06
C CYS A 395 -18.66 -3.67 -6.35
N SER A 396 -18.42 -4.62 -5.42
CA SER A 396 -17.35 -5.60 -5.51
C SER A 396 -17.85 -7.06 -5.48
N PRO A 397 -18.56 -7.53 -6.52
CA PRO A 397 -19.00 -8.93 -6.62
C PRO A 397 -17.82 -9.93 -6.66
N SER A 398 -16.58 -9.51 -6.96
CA SER A 398 -15.41 -10.36 -6.92
C SER A 398 -14.89 -10.63 -5.50
N TYR A 399 -15.30 -9.85 -4.49
CA TYR A 399 -14.90 -10.07 -3.09
C TYR A 399 -15.41 -11.46 -2.59
N PRO A 400 -14.63 -12.24 -1.83
CA PRO A 400 -13.35 -11.92 -1.20
C PRO A 400 -12.12 -12.41 -1.97
N HIS A 401 -12.26 -12.90 -3.18
CA HIS A 401 -11.16 -13.38 -4.02
C HIS A 401 -11.57 -13.26 -5.48
N PRO A 402 -10.80 -12.59 -6.34
CA PRO A 402 -11.10 -12.51 -7.76
C PRO A 402 -11.00 -13.91 -8.38
N GLU A 403 -12.00 -14.33 -9.10
CA GLU A 403 -12.01 -15.62 -9.77
C GLU A 403 -10.93 -15.67 -10.85
N VAL A 404 -10.11 -16.70 -10.81
CA VAL A 404 -8.97 -16.85 -11.71
C VAL A 404 -9.45 -17.09 -13.14
N GLY A 405 -8.88 -16.34 -14.09
CA GLY A 405 -9.29 -16.39 -15.49
C GLY A 405 -10.58 -15.62 -15.81
N ALA A 406 -11.35 -15.20 -14.81
CA ALA A 406 -12.53 -14.36 -15.04
C ALA A 406 -12.14 -12.94 -15.48
N PRO A 407 -12.93 -12.28 -16.34
CA PRO A 407 -12.74 -10.86 -16.60
C PRO A 407 -13.06 -10.05 -15.34
N PRO A 408 -12.48 -8.83 -15.21
CA PRO A 408 -12.86 -7.89 -14.18
C PRO A 408 -14.35 -7.61 -14.24
N ARG A 409 -15.05 -7.64 -13.08
CA ARG A 409 -16.52 -7.53 -13.02
C ARG A 409 -17.03 -6.56 -11.96
N ASP A 410 -16.15 -5.98 -11.17
CA ASP A 410 -16.51 -4.94 -10.22
C ASP A 410 -16.79 -3.63 -10.96
N PHE A 411 -17.55 -2.76 -10.35
CA PHE A 411 -18.00 -1.55 -11.01
C PHE A 411 -18.37 -0.46 -10.00
N VAL A 412 -18.45 0.77 -10.48
CA VAL A 412 -19.06 1.88 -9.76
C VAL A 412 -20.46 2.14 -10.33
N LEU A 413 -21.47 2.05 -9.47
CA LEU A 413 -22.84 2.42 -9.77
C LEU A 413 -23.05 3.90 -9.45
N MET A 414 -23.74 4.62 -10.34
CA MET A 414 -24.22 5.99 -10.12
C MET A 414 -25.74 5.98 -10.14
N ALA A 415 -26.36 6.74 -9.22
CA ALA A 415 -27.81 6.75 -9.12
C ALA A 415 -28.38 8.14 -8.85
N GLU A 416 -29.43 8.51 -9.59
CA GLU A 416 -30.28 9.68 -9.30
C GLU A 416 -31.19 9.37 -8.13
N MET A 417 -31.33 10.34 -7.25
CA MET A 417 -32.15 10.23 -6.05
C MET A 417 -33.45 11.07 -6.20
N LYS A 418 -34.54 10.50 -5.75
CA LYS A 418 -35.82 11.20 -5.62
C LYS A 418 -36.54 10.72 -4.37
N ASP A 419 -36.96 11.65 -3.53
CA ASP A 419 -37.69 11.37 -2.29
C ASP A 419 -37.00 10.31 -1.38
N GLY A 420 -35.66 10.38 -1.29
CA GLY A 420 -34.84 9.48 -0.47
C GLY A 420 -34.68 8.06 -1.04
N LYS A 421 -35.03 7.83 -2.30
CA LYS A 421 -34.91 6.54 -3.01
C LYS A 421 -34.20 6.72 -4.35
N VAL A 422 -33.58 5.67 -4.83
CA VAL A 422 -33.04 5.62 -6.20
C VAL A 422 -34.20 5.67 -7.19
N SER A 423 -34.14 6.59 -8.15
CA SER A 423 -35.07 6.75 -9.24
C SER A 423 -34.54 6.20 -10.56
N LYS A 424 -33.22 6.24 -10.76
CA LYS A 424 -32.52 5.70 -11.91
C LYS A 424 -31.10 5.34 -11.49
N ALA A 425 -30.59 4.19 -11.91
CA ALA A 425 -29.22 3.76 -11.66
C ALA A 425 -28.57 3.25 -12.94
N TRP A 426 -27.25 3.44 -13.04
CA TRP A 426 -26.44 2.94 -14.15
C TRP A 426 -25.00 2.71 -13.71
N ARG A 427 -24.27 1.90 -14.45
CA ARG A 427 -22.83 1.73 -14.22
C ARG A 427 -22.06 2.90 -14.81
N TYR A 428 -21.35 3.62 -13.95
CA TYR A 428 -20.49 4.73 -14.33
C TYR A 428 -19.12 4.24 -14.80
N ALA A 429 -18.50 3.30 -14.08
CA ALA A 429 -17.24 2.68 -14.43
C ALA A 429 -17.34 1.17 -14.27
N ASP A 430 -16.80 0.43 -15.23
CA ASP A 430 -16.78 -1.03 -15.28
C ASP A 430 -15.33 -1.55 -15.39
N GLY A 431 -15.18 -2.87 -15.34
CA GLY A 431 -13.90 -3.52 -15.59
C GLY A 431 -12.93 -3.41 -14.42
N LEU A 432 -13.45 -3.31 -13.22
CA LEU A 432 -12.72 -3.23 -11.96
C LEU A 432 -12.56 -4.60 -11.30
N THR A 433 -11.63 -4.68 -10.35
CA THR A 433 -11.33 -5.90 -9.60
C THR A 433 -11.08 -5.57 -8.14
N MET A 434 -11.87 -6.13 -7.22
CA MET A 434 -11.72 -5.88 -5.79
C MET A 434 -11.74 -4.38 -5.45
N THR A 435 -12.75 -3.67 -5.94
CA THR A 435 -12.91 -2.24 -5.70
C THR A 435 -13.31 -1.98 -4.26
N ASP A 436 -12.47 -1.27 -3.50
CA ASP A 436 -12.63 -1.05 -2.05
C ASP A 436 -12.83 0.42 -1.66
N GLY A 437 -12.92 1.33 -2.62
CA GLY A 437 -13.16 2.73 -2.31
C GLY A 437 -13.26 3.62 -3.53
N MET A 438 -13.94 4.75 -3.36
CA MET A 438 -14.08 5.77 -4.40
C MET A 438 -14.33 7.14 -3.82
N GLU A 439 -13.85 8.18 -4.53
CA GLU A 439 -14.07 9.58 -4.15
C GLU A 439 -14.13 10.46 -5.41
N PRO A 440 -15.20 11.24 -5.61
CA PRO A 440 -15.28 12.18 -6.72
C PRO A 440 -14.20 13.28 -6.63
N GLY A 441 -13.65 13.66 -7.77
CA GLY A 441 -12.65 14.72 -7.85
C GLY A 441 -12.04 14.85 -9.24
N ASP A 442 -11.37 15.94 -9.52
CA ASP A 442 -10.69 16.23 -10.79
C ASP A 442 -11.59 16.03 -12.04
N GLY A 443 -12.87 16.43 -11.94
CA GLY A 443 -13.85 16.26 -13.03
C GLY A 443 -14.22 14.81 -13.33
N GLY A 444 -14.02 13.92 -12.38
CA GLY A 444 -14.30 12.50 -12.47
C GLY A 444 -14.33 11.83 -11.10
N MET A 445 -13.70 10.65 -11.00
CA MET A 445 -13.73 9.85 -9.79
C MET A 445 -12.42 9.10 -9.58
N PHE A 446 -11.85 9.20 -8.39
CA PHE A 446 -10.78 8.34 -7.92
C PHE A 446 -11.38 7.02 -7.42
N VAL A 447 -10.75 5.91 -7.76
CA VAL A 447 -11.20 4.56 -7.38
C VAL A 447 -10.00 3.75 -6.88
N CYS A 448 -10.12 3.19 -5.68
CA CYS A 448 -9.21 2.20 -5.15
C CYS A 448 -9.56 0.83 -5.75
N ASP A 449 -8.70 0.30 -6.60
CA ASP A 449 -8.96 -0.92 -7.36
C ASP A 449 -7.76 -1.84 -7.32
N TYR A 450 -7.85 -2.95 -6.59
CA TYR A 450 -6.83 -3.98 -6.47
C TYR A 450 -5.46 -3.42 -6.01
N ASP A 451 -4.49 -3.30 -6.93
CA ASP A 451 -3.14 -2.78 -6.70
C ASP A 451 -2.95 -1.34 -7.23
N GLU A 452 -4.04 -0.67 -7.64
CA GLU A 452 -4.01 0.63 -8.31
C GLU A 452 -4.95 1.65 -7.66
N LEU A 453 -4.54 2.90 -7.65
CA LEU A 453 -5.42 4.05 -7.52
C LEU A 453 -5.71 4.57 -8.93
N LEU A 454 -6.95 4.46 -9.35
CA LEU A 454 -7.43 4.84 -10.68
C LEU A 454 -8.13 6.19 -10.65
N HIS A 455 -8.22 6.83 -11.80
CA HIS A 455 -9.10 7.97 -12.03
C HIS A 455 -9.90 7.78 -13.31
N PHE A 456 -11.21 7.94 -13.21
CA PHE A 456 -12.18 7.83 -14.30
C PHE A 456 -12.79 9.18 -14.63
N ARG A 457 -13.04 9.43 -15.90
CA ARG A 457 -13.78 10.61 -16.39
C ARG A 457 -14.82 10.19 -17.44
N ASP A 458 -15.93 10.89 -17.41
CA ASP A 458 -16.96 10.93 -18.44
C ASP A 458 -16.73 12.21 -19.24
N THR A 459 -16.11 12.09 -20.42
CA THR A 459 -15.70 13.26 -21.21
C THR A 459 -16.74 13.70 -22.25
N ASP A 460 -17.68 12.84 -22.60
CA ASP A 460 -18.79 13.12 -23.52
C ASP A 460 -20.13 13.37 -22.83
N ASN A 461 -20.15 13.26 -21.48
CA ASN A 461 -21.30 13.48 -20.60
C ASN A 461 -22.50 12.54 -20.89
N ASP A 462 -22.23 11.29 -21.28
CA ASP A 462 -23.26 10.27 -21.46
C ASP A 462 -23.64 9.56 -20.14
N GLY A 463 -22.91 9.85 -19.08
CA GLY A 463 -23.06 9.29 -17.74
C GLY A 463 -22.16 8.08 -17.47
N LYS A 464 -21.32 7.69 -18.42
CA LYS A 464 -20.34 6.61 -18.27
C LYS A 464 -18.93 7.14 -18.47
N ALA A 465 -18.00 6.62 -17.70
CA ALA A 465 -16.61 6.95 -17.86
C ALA A 465 -16.04 6.34 -19.15
N ASP A 466 -15.51 7.18 -20.03
CA ASP A 466 -14.85 6.82 -21.28
C ASP A 466 -13.32 7.00 -21.20
N GLN A 467 -12.82 7.63 -20.15
CA GLN A 467 -11.41 7.79 -19.87
C GLN A 467 -11.02 7.14 -18.54
N ARG A 468 -10.01 6.25 -18.57
CA ARG A 468 -9.41 5.60 -17.40
C ARG A 468 -7.91 5.96 -17.34
N ARG A 469 -7.43 6.33 -16.17
CA ARG A 469 -6.02 6.63 -15.92
C ARG A 469 -5.55 5.96 -14.62
N VAL A 470 -4.38 5.33 -14.65
CA VAL A 470 -3.69 4.89 -13.43
C VAL A 470 -3.01 6.11 -12.80
N VAL A 471 -3.44 6.48 -11.60
CA VAL A 471 -2.82 7.58 -10.83
C VAL A 471 -1.54 7.08 -10.17
N LEU A 472 -1.63 5.97 -9.44
CA LEU A 472 -0.53 5.27 -8.78
C LEU A 472 -0.78 3.77 -8.81
N SER A 473 0.29 2.96 -8.82
CA SER A 473 0.23 1.49 -8.74
C SER A 473 1.28 0.97 -7.75
N GLY A 474 1.18 -0.31 -7.39
CA GLY A 474 2.11 -0.97 -6.48
C GLY A 474 1.59 -1.09 -5.04
N PHE A 475 0.30 -0.94 -4.84
CA PHE A 475 -0.33 -1.23 -3.56
C PHE A 475 -0.42 -2.75 -3.33
N GLY A 476 -0.33 -3.16 -2.05
CA GLY A 476 -0.25 -4.57 -1.71
C GLY A 476 -1.56 -5.33 -1.86
N ILE A 477 -1.48 -6.60 -2.28
CA ILE A 477 -2.62 -7.50 -2.51
C ILE A 477 -2.54 -8.79 -1.69
N GLY A 478 -1.66 -8.85 -0.72
CA GLY A 478 -1.41 -10.05 0.10
C GLY A 478 -2.62 -10.52 0.91
N ASP A 479 -3.56 -9.63 1.16
CA ASP A 479 -4.87 -9.92 1.78
C ASP A 479 -5.93 -8.99 1.18
N THR A 480 -6.92 -9.52 0.48
CA THR A 480 -7.97 -8.73 -0.18
C THR A 480 -8.96 -8.08 0.77
N HIS A 481 -8.90 -8.39 2.06
CA HIS A 481 -9.66 -7.67 3.09
C HIS A 481 -8.91 -6.39 3.55
N GLN A 482 -7.73 -6.13 2.99
CA GLN A 482 -6.77 -5.17 3.51
C GLN A 482 -6.22 -4.23 2.43
N LEU A 483 -6.82 -4.24 1.25
CA LEU A 483 -6.44 -3.38 0.12
C LEU A 483 -6.54 -1.89 0.49
N ILE A 484 -6.10 -1.02 -0.40
CA ILE A 484 -6.35 0.42 -0.23
C ILE A 484 -7.86 0.69 -0.24
N ASN A 485 -8.35 1.44 0.74
CA ASN A 485 -9.77 1.60 1.00
C ASN A 485 -10.11 2.97 1.61
N SER A 486 -11.40 3.27 1.70
CA SER A 486 -11.95 4.42 2.44
C SER A 486 -11.35 5.76 2.03
N ILE A 487 -11.22 6.00 0.73
CA ILE A 487 -10.65 7.22 0.19
C ILE A 487 -11.59 8.42 0.40
N ASN A 488 -11.03 9.55 0.91
CA ASN A 488 -11.76 10.79 1.14
C ASN A 488 -10.85 12.00 0.93
N HIS A 489 -11.41 13.18 0.61
CA HIS A 489 -10.66 14.42 0.66
C HIS A 489 -10.44 14.89 2.09
N GLY A 490 -9.19 15.25 2.38
CA GLY A 490 -8.87 16.04 3.57
C GLY A 490 -9.24 17.52 3.39
N ASP A 491 -9.20 18.25 4.47
CA ASP A 491 -9.54 19.69 4.50
C ASP A 491 -8.54 20.57 3.70
N GLU A 492 -7.39 20.01 3.37
CA GLU A 492 -6.32 20.61 2.57
C GLU A 492 -6.23 20.07 1.13
N GLY A 493 -7.25 19.35 0.67
CA GLY A 493 -7.34 18.83 -0.69
C GLY A 493 -6.50 17.58 -0.98
N SER A 494 -5.80 17.04 0.02
CA SER A 494 -5.18 15.72 -0.12
C SER A 494 -6.23 14.62 -0.14
N LEU A 495 -5.94 13.54 -0.84
CA LEU A 495 -6.69 12.29 -0.73
C LEU A 495 -6.09 11.45 0.40
N TRP A 496 -6.92 11.13 1.38
CA TRP A 496 -6.60 10.25 2.48
C TRP A 496 -7.26 8.90 2.29
N PHE A 497 -6.50 7.83 2.46
CA PHE A 497 -7.00 6.46 2.36
C PHE A 497 -6.19 5.54 3.26
N ALA A 498 -6.71 4.35 3.51
CA ALA A 498 -6.11 3.39 4.41
C ALA A 498 -5.67 2.13 3.67
N GLN A 499 -4.78 1.36 4.27
CA GLN A 499 -4.53 -0.04 3.96
C GLN A 499 -4.45 -0.85 5.26
N GLY A 500 -4.77 -2.14 5.19
CA GLY A 500 -4.76 -3.01 6.36
C GLY A 500 -3.50 -3.87 6.51
N LEU A 501 -3.61 -4.94 7.30
CA LEU A 501 -2.53 -5.89 7.58
C LEU A 501 -2.21 -6.82 6.39
N HIS A 502 -1.05 -7.47 6.44
CA HIS A 502 -0.63 -8.51 5.48
C HIS A 502 -0.54 -8.03 4.03
N VAL A 503 -0.42 -6.72 3.83
CA VAL A 503 -0.16 -6.12 2.53
C VAL A 503 1.17 -5.38 2.55
N LEU A 504 1.87 -5.44 1.44
CA LEU A 504 3.18 -4.86 1.23
C LEU A 504 3.07 -3.94 0.01
N SER A 505 3.09 -2.63 0.24
CA SER A 505 2.92 -1.63 -0.80
C SER A 505 4.23 -0.96 -1.15
N HIS A 506 4.56 -0.94 -2.43
CA HIS A 506 5.73 -0.28 -2.99
C HIS A 506 5.29 0.57 -4.17
N VAL A 507 5.21 1.87 -3.97
CA VAL A 507 4.62 2.79 -4.94
C VAL A 507 5.68 3.74 -5.47
N GLU A 508 5.93 3.69 -6.77
CA GLU A 508 6.77 4.68 -7.44
C GLU A 508 6.01 5.99 -7.63
N THR A 509 6.68 7.08 -7.36
CA THR A 509 6.18 8.44 -7.59
C THR A 509 7.29 9.31 -8.18
N PRO A 510 6.98 10.47 -8.75
CA PRO A 510 8.01 11.43 -9.15
C PRO A 510 8.89 11.95 -7.99
N TRP A 511 8.53 11.66 -6.75
CA TRP A 511 9.27 12.02 -5.53
C TRP A 511 10.16 10.88 -5.00
N GLY A 512 10.18 9.75 -5.68
CA GLY A 512 10.83 8.52 -5.22
C GLY A 512 9.84 7.42 -4.88
N ILE A 513 10.31 6.38 -4.21
CA ILE A 513 9.50 5.22 -3.86
C ILE A 513 8.94 5.37 -2.45
N ALA A 514 7.62 5.30 -2.33
CA ALA A 514 6.92 5.19 -1.05
C ALA A 514 6.70 3.71 -0.71
N ARG A 515 7.10 3.30 0.50
CA ARG A 515 6.97 1.92 0.97
C ARG A 515 6.24 1.86 2.29
N LEU A 516 5.21 1.02 2.36
CA LEU A 516 4.55 0.69 3.62
C LEU A 516 4.35 -0.81 3.71
N ASP A 517 4.73 -1.35 4.86
CA ASP A 517 4.50 -2.73 5.25
C ASP A 517 3.45 -2.77 6.36
N GLN A 518 2.46 -3.64 6.22
CA GLN A 518 1.32 -3.78 7.10
C GLN A 518 0.33 -2.59 7.01
N ALA A 519 -0.53 -2.48 8.02
CA ALA A 519 -1.57 -1.46 8.09
C ALA A 519 -1.01 -0.05 8.16
N ALA A 520 -1.65 0.88 7.45
CA ALA A 520 -1.19 2.25 7.33
C ALA A 520 -2.29 3.21 6.89
N VAL A 521 -1.99 4.49 7.03
CA VAL A 521 -2.77 5.58 6.45
C VAL A 521 -1.91 6.30 5.42
N TRP A 522 -2.45 6.48 4.24
CA TRP A 522 -1.84 7.18 3.13
C TRP A 522 -2.40 8.59 2.98
N ARG A 523 -1.55 9.52 2.56
CA ARG A 523 -1.94 10.85 2.10
C ARG A 523 -1.33 11.11 0.73
N LEU A 524 -2.18 11.27 -0.27
CA LEU A 524 -1.78 11.69 -1.61
C LEU A 524 -2.13 13.16 -1.82
N ARG A 525 -1.15 13.96 -2.21
CA ARG A 525 -1.37 15.32 -2.76
C ARG A 525 -1.54 15.18 -4.27
N PRO A 526 -2.78 15.25 -4.79
CA PRO A 526 -3.04 14.78 -6.16
C PRO A 526 -2.42 15.66 -7.24
N ARG A 527 -2.25 16.99 -6.98
CA ARG A 527 -1.63 17.90 -7.95
C ARG A 527 -0.12 17.69 -8.10
N THR A 528 0.55 17.27 -7.03
CA THR A 528 2.00 17.05 -6.98
C THR A 528 2.38 15.58 -7.12
N LEU A 529 1.43 14.66 -7.00
CA LEU A 529 1.61 13.21 -6.89
C LEU A 529 2.54 12.82 -5.73
N ARG A 530 2.60 13.65 -4.68
CA ARG A 530 3.35 13.32 -3.48
C ARG A 530 2.54 12.40 -2.59
N LEU A 531 3.07 11.22 -2.35
CA LEU A 531 2.48 10.19 -1.50
C LEU A 531 3.27 10.08 -0.21
N ASP A 532 2.61 10.32 0.93
CA ASP A 532 3.16 10.09 2.26
C ASP A 532 2.43 8.91 2.91
N GLY A 533 3.19 8.03 3.57
CA GLY A 533 2.65 6.91 4.33
C GLY A 533 2.96 7.03 5.82
N PHE A 534 1.97 6.72 6.67
CA PHE A 534 2.06 6.86 8.12
C PHE A 534 1.74 5.56 8.82
N PHE A 535 2.27 5.35 10.03
CA PHE A 535 2.07 4.15 10.86
C PHE A 535 2.69 2.86 10.32
N ASN A 536 3.74 2.96 9.51
CA ASN A 536 4.43 1.79 8.95
C ASN A 536 4.76 0.76 10.03
N ARG A 537 4.27 -0.48 9.89
CA ARG A 537 4.41 -1.57 10.87
C ARG A 537 3.91 -1.27 12.29
N ALA A 538 3.32 -0.12 12.53
CA ALA A 538 2.74 0.18 13.84
C ALA A 538 1.48 -0.64 14.01
N LYS A 539 1.45 -1.49 15.03
CA LYS A 539 0.31 -2.39 15.28
C LYS A 539 -1.03 -1.68 15.53
N SER A 540 -1.00 -0.39 15.76
CA SER A 540 -2.17 0.45 15.99
C SER A 540 -3.04 0.71 14.79
N ALA A 541 -2.44 0.83 13.61
CA ALA A 541 -3.20 0.96 12.37
C ALA A 541 -3.65 -0.41 11.85
N ALA A 542 -3.42 -1.47 12.62
CA ALA A 542 -3.75 -2.82 12.26
C ALA A 542 -5.16 -2.92 11.70
N ASN A 543 -5.27 -3.38 10.46
CA ASN A 543 -6.54 -3.56 9.76
C ASN A 543 -7.34 -2.24 9.64
N CYS A 544 -6.74 -1.21 9.03
CA CYS A 544 -7.34 0.11 8.93
C CYS A 544 -8.46 0.13 7.87
N TRP A 545 -9.67 0.58 8.29
CA TRP A 545 -10.89 0.49 7.50
C TRP A 545 -11.71 1.77 7.48
N GLY A 546 -11.12 2.88 7.62
CA GLY A 546 -11.79 4.16 7.57
C GLY A 546 -10.89 5.30 7.95
N VAL A 547 -10.93 6.36 7.16
CA VAL A 547 -10.27 7.62 7.45
C VAL A 547 -11.28 8.72 7.24
N VAL A 548 -11.39 9.64 8.19
CA VAL A 548 -12.30 10.80 8.09
C VAL A 548 -11.66 12.05 8.67
N THR A 549 -12.02 13.19 8.12
CA THR A 549 -11.57 14.50 8.59
C THR A 549 -12.74 15.29 9.15
N ASP A 550 -12.59 15.90 10.33
CA ASP A 550 -13.61 16.79 10.91
C ASP A 550 -13.57 18.20 10.31
N ASP A 551 -14.51 19.03 10.74
CA ASP A 551 -14.61 20.42 10.29
C ASP A 551 -13.43 21.33 10.68
N TRP A 552 -12.48 20.81 11.49
CA TRP A 552 -11.27 21.50 11.92
C TRP A 552 -10.00 20.93 11.31
N GLY A 553 -10.17 19.97 10.41
CA GLY A 553 -9.05 19.27 9.75
C GLY A 553 -8.41 18.20 10.64
N ASN A 554 -9.02 17.81 11.77
CA ASN A 554 -8.53 16.67 12.55
C ASN A 554 -8.84 15.36 11.83
N ILE A 555 -7.86 14.46 11.80
CA ILE A 555 -7.95 13.22 11.08
C ILE A 555 -8.15 12.06 12.07
N PHE A 556 -9.12 11.22 11.78
CA PHE A 556 -9.43 10.02 12.53
C PHE A 556 -9.35 8.81 11.63
N HIS A 557 -8.86 7.68 12.16
CA HIS A 557 -8.88 6.41 11.43
C HIS A 557 -9.42 5.28 12.30
N LYS A 558 -10.03 4.29 11.66
CA LYS A 558 -10.55 3.08 12.29
C LYS A 558 -9.54 1.95 12.20
N GLY A 559 -9.20 1.34 13.33
CA GLY A 559 -8.53 0.05 13.37
C GLY A 559 -9.55 -1.09 13.32
N GLY A 560 -9.30 -2.14 12.55
CA GLY A 560 -10.27 -3.20 12.32
C GLY A 560 -9.97 -4.53 13.00
N ASP A 561 -8.77 -4.84 13.44
CA ASP A 561 -8.45 -6.04 14.20
C ASP A 561 -8.75 -5.89 15.70
N ARG A 562 -8.86 -4.63 16.15
CA ARG A 562 -9.36 -4.25 17.48
C ARG A 562 -10.59 -3.36 17.34
N PRO A 563 -11.50 -3.39 18.32
CA PRO A 563 -12.71 -2.58 18.28
C PRO A 563 -12.44 -1.08 18.53
N GLU A 564 -11.32 -0.56 18.08
CA GLU A 564 -10.84 0.77 18.36
C GLU A 564 -10.74 1.64 17.10
N GLY A 565 -10.85 2.95 17.29
CA GLY A 565 -10.50 3.96 16.31
C GLY A 565 -9.68 5.06 16.98
N TYR A 566 -8.91 5.79 16.21
CA TYR A 566 -7.83 6.61 16.70
C TYR A 566 -7.90 8.05 16.20
N TYR A 567 -7.41 8.99 17.00
CA TYR A 567 -7.01 10.32 16.55
C TYR A 567 -5.65 10.20 15.89
N SER A 568 -5.54 10.49 14.60
CA SER A 568 -4.37 10.17 13.79
C SER A 568 -3.19 11.11 14.02
N GLN A 569 -3.45 12.38 14.37
CA GLN A 569 -2.44 13.45 14.34
C GLN A 569 -1.12 13.13 15.05
N PRO A 570 -1.10 12.51 16.25
CA PRO A 570 0.16 12.19 16.91
C PRO A 570 1.09 11.26 16.15
N GLY A 571 0.53 10.44 15.25
CA GLY A 571 1.27 9.47 14.43
C GLY A 571 1.53 9.91 12.98
N LEU A 572 1.08 11.10 12.57
CA LEU A 572 1.32 11.64 11.22
C LEU A 572 2.75 12.21 11.08
N VAL A 573 3.69 11.53 11.68
CA VAL A 573 5.11 11.85 11.69
C VAL A 573 5.72 11.48 10.35
N ARG A 574 6.27 12.46 9.66
CA ARG A 574 6.98 12.22 8.41
C ARG A 574 8.39 11.71 8.70
N ALA A 575 8.75 10.59 8.11
CA ALA A 575 10.03 9.95 8.35
C ALA A 575 10.66 9.44 7.04
N ALA A 576 11.95 9.12 7.10
CA ALA A 576 12.63 8.45 6.01
C ALA A 576 12.09 7.02 5.80
N THR A 577 12.25 6.51 4.61
CA THR A 577 11.90 5.13 4.27
C THR A 577 12.56 4.15 5.25
N GLY A 578 11.79 3.17 5.71
CA GLY A 578 12.26 2.17 6.68
C GLY A 578 12.11 2.58 8.16
N PHE A 579 11.68 3.80 8.45
CA PHE A 579 11.34 4.17 9.84
C PHE A 579 10.13 3.36 10.32
N VAL A 580 10.27 2.74 11.49
CA VAL A 580 9.20 1.99 12.16
C VAL A 580 8.86 2.73 13.46
N PRO A 581 7.66 3.34 13.56
CA PRO A 581 7.22 3.98 14.78
C PRO A 581 6.91 2.95 15.88
N ASP A 582 6.86 3.43 17.12
CA ASP A 582 6.35 2.61 18.23
C ASP A 582 4.88 2.27 18.04
N ASP A 583 4.46 1.20 18.71
CA ASP A 583 3.07 0.76 18.71
C ASP A 583 2.12 1.83 19.23
N TYR A 584 1.23 2.32 18.37
CA TYR A 584 0.29 3.40 18.69
C TYR A 584 -0.82 2.98 19.67
N HIS A 585 -1.03 1.68 19.89
CA HIS A 585 -1.94 1.20 20.93
C HIS A 585 -1.61 1.74 22.32
N ARG A 586 -0.36 2.12 22.56
CA ARG A 586 0.06 2.73 23.82
C ARG A 586 -0.60 4.07 24.08
N VAL A 587 -1.01 4.77 23.04
CA VAL A 587 -1.79 6.01 23.15
C VAL A 587 -3.24 5.69 23.52
N GLY A 588 -3.74 4.55 23.05
CA GLY A 588 -5.12 4.08 23.23
C GLY A 588 -6.08 4.63 22.20
N GLY A 589 -7.01 3.77 21.77
CA GLY A 589 -8.10 4.17 20.89
C GLY A 589 -9.08 5.11 21.58
N ILE A 590 -9.60 6.04 20.84
CA ILE A 590 -10.63 6.96 21.33
C ILE A 590 -12.05 6.47 21.07
N PHE A 591 -12.25 5.71 19.98
CA PHE A 591 -13.54 5.07 19.67
C PHE A 591 -13.51 3.63 20.17
N GLN A 592 -14.28 3.33 21.19
CA GLN A 592 -14.36 1.99 21.77
C GLN A 592 -15.65 1.32 21.33
N SER A 593 -15.55 0.19 20.65
CA SER A 593 -16.66 -0.66 20.25
C SER A 593 -16.46 -2.05 20.84
N PRO A 594 -17.52 -2.81 21.16
CA PRO A 594 -17.36 -4.16 21.78
C PRO A 594 -16.74 -5.19 20.83
N ILE A 595 -16.80 -4.95 19.53
CA ILE A 595 -16.31 -5.86 18.48
C ILE A 595 -15.86 -5.03 17.28
N LYS A 596 -15.13 -5.65 16.34
CA LYS A 596 -14.63 -5.03 15.10
C LYS A 596 -15.71 -4.26 14.34
N THR A 597 -15.34 -3.09 13.88
CA THR A 597 -16.16 -2.18 13.06
C THR A 597 -15.41 -1.82 11.80
N ALA A 598 -16.09 -1.24 10.81
CA ALA A 598 -15.50 -0.77 9.56
C ALA A 598 -15.48 0.76 9.51
N SER A 599 -16.05 1.34 8.47
CA SER A 599 -16.07 2.76 8.15
C SER A 599 -16.57 3.68 9.27
N ILE A 600 -16.23 4.95 9.16
CA ILE A 600 -16.59 6.03 10.04
C ILE A 600 -16.92 7.28 9.21
N ASP A 601 -17.99 8.01 9.57
CA ASP A 601 -18.26 9.37 9.10
C ASP A 601 -18.67 10.27 10.25
N LEU A 602 -18.68 11.58 10.02
CA LEU A 602 -19.03 12.61 11.00
C LEU A 602 -20.33 13.31 10.62
N LEU A 603 -21.18 13.53 11.60
CA LEU A 603 -22.52 14.07 11.40
C LEU A 603 -22.58 15.58 11.67
N GLY A 604 -23.31 16.30 10.82
CA GLY A 604 -23.51 17.71 10.97
C GLY A 604 -24.62 18.21 10.04
N SER A 605 -25.89 18.09 10.45
CA SER A 605 -27.05 18.49 9.66
C SER A 605 -28.22 18.90 10.55
N LYS A 606 -28.96 19.92 10.12
CA LYS A 606 -30.24 20.32 10.76
C LYS A 606 -31.32 19.25 10.67
N ALA A 607 -31.19 18.29 9.75
CA ALA A 607 -32.11 17.17 9.64
C ALA A 607 -31.87 16.11 10.73
N LEU A 608 -30.82 16.22 11.53
CA LEU A 608 -30.51 15.34 12.66
C LEU A 608 -30.77 16.04 14.01
N PRO A 609 -31.02 15.29 15.09
CA PRO A 609 -31.16 15.84 16.43
C PRO A 609 -29.91 16.58 16.90
N ASP A 610 -30.07 17.51 17.84
CA ASP A 610 -28.97 18.35 18.31
C ASP A 610 -27.87 17.55 19.03
N ASP A 611 -28.22 16.43 19.65
CA ASP A 611 -27.31 15.51 20.32
C ASP A 611 -26.52 14.61 19.34
N ALA A 612 -26.91 14.56 18.08
CA ALA A 612 -26.16 13.89 17.00
C ALA A 612 -25.14 14.79 16.31
N GLN A 613 -25.22 16.14 16.55
CA GLN A 613 -24.28 17.07 15.90
C GLN A 613 -22.82 16.82 16.33
N GLY A 614 -21.89 16.74 15.38
CA GLY A 614 -20.47 16.50 15.64
C GLY A 614 -20.16 15.09 16.15
N CYS A 615 -21.14 14.18 16.16
CA CYS A 615 -20.91 12.78 16.48
C CYS A 615 -20.30 12.03 15.31
N ALA A 616 -19.52 10.99 15.62
CA ALA A 616 -19.09 9.99 14.66
C ALA A 616 -20.14 8.88 14.56
N VAL A 617 -20.49 8.50 13.34
CA VAL A 617 -21.27 7.30 13.02
C VAL A 617 -20.34 6.22 12.53
N ILE A 618 -20.51 4.99 13.00
CA ILE A 618 -19.59 3.88 12.75
C ILE A 618 -20.34 2.63 12.29
N ALA A 619 -19.85 2.00 11.24
CA ALA A 619 -20.39 0.76 10.68
C ALA A 619 -19.88 -0.46 11.46
N GLY A 620 -20.74 -1.12 12.21
CA GLY A 620 -20.43 -2.29 13.04
C GLY A 620 -20.78 -3.61 12.35
N TYR A 621 -20.09 -3.95 11.28
CA TYR A 621 -20.39 -5.08 10.40
C TYR A 621 -20.40 -6.44 11.10
N MET A 622 -19.56 -6.67 12.10
CA MET A 622 -19.54 -7.94 12.84
C MET A 622 -20.70 -8.09 13.82
N ALA A 623 -21.18 -6.98 14.36
CA ALA A 623 -22.29 -6.95 15.33
C ALA A 623 -23.63 -6.61 14.70
N SER A 624 -23.70 -6.50 13.36
CA SER A 624 -24.91 -6.14 12.61
C SER A 624 -25.60 -4.89 13.16
N LYS A 625 -24.81 -3.81 13.37
CA LYS A 625 -25.29 -2.55 13.96
C LYS A 625 -24.58 -1.31 13.42
N VAL A 626 -25.23 -0.16 13.60
CA VAL A 626 -24.64 1.16 13.36
C VAL A 626 -24.53 1.87 14.70
N GLU A 627 -23.33 2.33 15.04
CA GLU A 627 -23.00 2.96 16.31
C GLU A 627 -22.88 4.47 16.16
N LEU A 628 -23.17 5.19 17.24
CA LEU A 628 -23.03 6.63 17.35
C LEU A 628 -22.11 6.99 18.53
N HIS A 629 -21.11 7.83 18.30
CA HIS A 629 -20.12 8.21 19.28
C HIS A 629 -19.97 9.73 19.34
N ARG A 630 -20.11 10.32 20.52
CA ARG A 630 -19.85 11.74 20.74
C ARG A 630 -18.36 11.96 20.94
N ILE A 631 -17.78 12.85 20.15
CA ILE A 631 -16.37 13.26 20.25
C ILE A 631 -16.29 14.43 21.25
N LEU A 632 -15.34 14.35 22.17
CA LEU A 632 -15.09 15.34 23.21
C LEU A 632 -13.59 15.65 23.26
N ASP A 633 -13.25 16.90 23.54
CA ASP A 633 -11.86 17.29 23.76
C ASP A 633 -11.24 16.57 24.98
N ASP A 634 -9.97 16.20 24.88
CA ASP A 634 -9.18 15.57 25.93
C ASP A 634 -7.71 15.95 25.79
N GLY A 635 -7.30 16.97 26.49
CA GLY A 635 -5.94 17.52 26.40
C GLY A 635 -5.59 18.00 24.98
N SER A 636 -4.51 17.46 24.41
CA SER A 636 -4.11 17.78 23.03
C SER A 636 -4.87 16.97 21.97
N GLY A 637 -5.72 16.04 22.37
CA GLY A 637 -6.49 15.18 21.49
C GLY A 637 -7.95 15.06 21.89
N PHE A 638 -8.46 13.82 21.79
CA PHE A 638 -9.89 13.54 21.96
C PHE A 638 -10.15 12.29 22.78
N ARG A 639 -11.37 12.22 23.32
CA ARG A 639 -12.01 11.01 23.84
C ARG A 639 -13.42 10.91 23.27
N THR A 640 -14.05 9.75 23.37
CA THR A 640 -15.43 9.60 22.92
C THR A 640 -16.31 8.97 24.01
N THR A 641 -17.62 9.20 23.85
CA THR A 641 -18.65 8.49 24.60
C THR A 641 -19.60 7.86 23.60
N GLN A 642 -19.80 6.53 23.71
CA GLN A 642 -20.77 5.82 22.90
C GLN A 642 -22.19 6.22 23.31
N LEU A 643 -23.02 6.58 22.34
CA LEU A 643 -24.44 6.86 22.48
C LEU A 643 -25.27 5.58 22.25
N PRO A 644 -26.58 5.58 22.47
CA PRO A 644 -27.43 4.45 22.09
C PRO A 644 -27.20 4.01 20.63
N VAL A 645 -27.23 2.71 20.41
CA VAL A 645 -27.03 2.12 19.07
C VAL A 645 -28.13 2.63 18.14
N LEU A 646 -27.74 3.23 17.03
CA LEU A 646 -28.64 3.89 16.09
C LEU A 646 -29.53 2.90 15.32
N LEU A 647 -28.94 1.79 14.88
CA LEU A 647 -29.60 0.72 14.14
C LEU A 647 -28.96 -0.63 14.52
N ARG A 648 -29.79 -1.65 14.71
CA ARG A 648 -29.34 -3.03 14.90
C ARG A 648 -30.26 -3.97 14.12
N SER A 649 -29.68 -5.04 13.57
CA SER A 649 -30.45 -6.13 12.96
C SER A 649 -30.34 -7.41 13.78
N SER A 650 -31.39 -8.19 13.86
CA SER A 650 -31.38 -9.57 14.34
C SER A 650 -30.91 -10.55 13.25
N ASN A 651 -30.85 -10.12 12.00
CA ASN A 651 -30.30 -10.89 10.88
C ASN A 651 -28.80 -10.71 10.78
N ASN A 652 -28.04 -11.80 10.93
CA ASN A 652 -26.59 -11.78 10.84
C ASN A 652 -26.05 -11.54 9.42
N ALA A 653 -26.89 -11.59 8.38
CA ALA A 653 -26.48 -11.22 7.02
C ALA A 653 -26.43 -9.71 6.80
N PHE A 654 -27.05 -8.90 7.67
CA PHE A 654 -26.88 -7.46 7.66
C PHE A 654 -25.43 -7.11 8.00
N ARG A 655 -24.72 -6.55 7.04
CA ARG A 655 -23.31 -6.19 7.16
C ARG A 655 -23.06 -4.73 6.79
N PRO A 656 -23.34 -3.79 7.71
CA PRO A 656 -22.99 -2.40 7.47
C PRO A 656 -21.47 -2.26 7.36
N VAL A 657 -20.96 -2.02 6.17
CA VAL A 657 -19.53 -1.88 5.88
C VAL A 657 -19.13 -0.43 5.70
N ASP A 658 -20.06 0.41 5.26
CA ASP A 658 -19.84 1.84 5.14
C ASP A 658 -21.06 2.65 5.59
N VAL A 659 -20.79 3.87 6.05
CA VAL A 659 -21.80 4.85 6.49
C VAL A 659 -21.40 6.23 6.00
N SER A 660 -22.38 7.00 5.53
CA SER A 660 -22.14 8.36 5.06
C SER A 660 -23.35 9.26 5.33
N GLN A 661 -23.11 10.53 5.68
CA GLN A 661 -24.16 11.53 5.70
C GLN A 661 -24.48 11.99 4.28
N GLY A 662 -25.72 11.82 3.86
CA GLY A 662 -26.17 12.19 2.53
C GLY A 662 -26.56 13.67 2.39
N PRO A 663 -26.87 14.10 1.14
CA PRO A 663 -27.25 15.48 0.82
C PRO A 663 -28.51 15.95 1.54
N ASP A 664 -29.44 15.09 1.83
CA ASP A 664 -30.68 15.40 2.55
C ASP A 664 -30.50 15.45 4.09
N GLY A 665 -29.25 15.28 4.55
CA GLY A 665 -28.88 15.31 5.96
C GLY A 665 -29.11 14.02 6.72
N ALA A 666 -29.72 12.99 6.09
CA ALA A 666 -29.89 11.67 6.66
C ALA A 666 -28.58 10.86 6.65
N ILE A 667 -28.55 9.74 7.38
CA ILE A 667 -27.42 8.81 7.44
C ILE A 667 -27.72 7.64 6.50
N TYR A 668 -26.82 7.38 5.58
CA TYR A 668 -26.92 6.25 4.65
C TYR A 668 -26.00 5.14 5.09
N VAL A 669 -26.46 3.90 4.96
CA VAL A 669 -25.77 2.70 5.42
C VAL A 669 -25.59 1.75 4.26
N CYS A 670 -24.37 1.44 3.94
CA CYS A 670 -23.97 0.48 2.93
C CYS A 670 -24.00 -0.93 3.54
N ASP A 671 -24.96 -1.74 3.11
CA ASP A 671 -25.15 -3.11 3.58
C ASP A 671 -24.59 -4.10 2.56
N PHE A 672 -23.43 -4.65 2.82
CA PHE A 672 -22.77 -5.65 2.00
C PHE A 672 -23.58 -6.96 1.89
N TYR A 673 -24.50 -7.20 2.78
CA TYR A 673 -25.35 -8.37 2.89
C TYR A 673 -24.62 -9.70 2.71
N ASN A 674 -24.10 -10.27 3.77
CA ASN A 674 -23.42 -11.57 3.71
C ASN A 674 -23.59 -12.33 5.03
N PRO A 675 -24.14 -13.58 5.03
CA PRO A 675 -24.24 -14.38 6.24
C PRO A 675 -22.87 -14.77 6.80
N ILE A 676 -21.84 -14.78 5.95
CA ILE A 676 -20.45 -15.13 6.32
C ILE A 676 -19.57 -13.90 6.30
N ILE A 677 -18.75 -13.72 7.33
CA ILE A 677 -17.76 -12.66 7.41
C ILE A 677 -16.36 -13.19 7.09
N GLY A 678 -15.75 -12.60 6.06
CA GLY A 678 -14.32 -12.66 5.76
C GLY A 678 -13.68 -14.02 5.93
N HIS A 679 -12.45 -13.99 6.38
CA HIS A 679 -11.55 -15.14 6.46
C HIS A 679 -11.65 -15.96 7.76
N TYR A 680 -12.35 -15.45 8.77
CA TYR A 680 -12.41 -16.15 10.09
C TYR A 680 -13.39 -17.32 10.09
N GLN A 681 -14.48 -17.25 9.35
CA GLN A 681 -15.62 -18.14 9.53
C GLN A 681 -15.68 -19.27 8.52
N ALA A 682 -15.22 -19.05 7.29
CA ALA A 682 -15.44 -20.01 6.22
C ALA A 682 -14.41 -19.91 5.08
N SER A 683 -14.34 -20.95 4.27
CA SER A 683 -13.58 -20.99 3.03
C SER A 683 -13.91 -19.81 2.12
N TYR A 684 -12.96 -19.36 1.32
CA TYR A 684 -13.21 -18.34 0.29
C TYR A 684 -14.25 -18.79 -0.74
N ARG A 685 -14.43 -20.10 -0.92
CA ARG A 685 -15.42 -20.72 -1.83
C ARG A 685 -16.62 -21.35 -1.12
N ASP A 686 -16.87 -20.97 0.14
CA ASP A 686 -18.05 -21.46 0.84
C ASP A 686 -19.32 -21.04 0.06
N PRO A 687 -20.20 -22.00 -0.32
CA PRO A 687 -21.38 -21.69 -1.13
C PRO A 687 -22.40 -20.77 -0.43
N LYS A 688 -22.32 -20.63 0.90
CA LYS A 688 -23.13 -19.68 1.67
C LYS A 688 -22.68 -18.23 1.57
N ARG A 689 -21.54 -17.97 0.89
CA ARG A 689 -21.12 -16.58 0.61
C ARG A 689 -22.05 -15.97 -0.43
N ASP A 690 -22.77 -14.97 -0.02
CA ASP A 690 -23.60 -14.18 -0.91
C ASP A 690 -22.73 -13.40 -1.91
N LYS A 691 -23.11 -13.42 -3.18
CA LYS A 691 -22.36 -12.79 -4.29
C LYS A 691 -23.22 -11.80 -5.09
N THR A 692 -24.52 -11.75 -4.85
CA THR A 692 -25.48 -11.10 -5.73
C THR A 692 -26.34 -10.04 -5.05
N HIS A 693 -26.43 -10.05 -3.72
CA HIS A 693 -27.23 -9.08 -2.98
C HIS A 693 -26.39 -7.93 -2.43
N GLY A 694 -27.06 -6.82 -2.17
CA GLY A 694 -26.53 -5.64 -1.53
C GLY A 694 -27.60 -4.57 -1.40
N ARG A 695 -27.54 -3.75 -0.36
CA ARG A 695 -28.60 -2.79 -0.06
C ARG A 695 -28.04 -1.49 0.50
N ILE A 696 -28.75 -0.43 0.24
CA ILE A 696 -28.48 0.88 0.85
C ILE A 696 -29.70 1.25 1.70
N TRP A 697 -29.47 1.50 2.97
CA TRP A 697 -30.47 1.92 3.94
C TRP A 697 -30.28 3.37 4.30
N ARG A 698 -31.40 4.07 4.57
CA ARG A 698 -31.41 5.47 4.99
C ARG A 698 -32.02 5.58 6.37
N ILE A 699 -31.31 6.19 7.30
CA ILE A 699 -31.75 6.48 8.66
C ILE A 699 -32.00 7.98 8.74
N SER A 700 -33.24 8.37 9.04
CA SER A 700 -33.67 9.76 9.20
C SER A 700 -34.29 10.00 10.58
N ALA A 701 -34.23 11.23 11.05
CA ALA A 701 -34.87 11.63 12.30
C ALA A 701 -36.35 11.91 12.05
N LYS A 702 -37.23 11.32 12.87
CA LYS A 702 -38.65 11.56 12.83
C LYS A 702 -38.99 13.01 13.11
N GLY A 703 -39.91 13.57 12.33
CA GLY A 703 -40.39 14.93 12.51
C GLY A 703 -39.42 16.03 12.08
N ARG A 704 -38.25 15.71 11.52
CA ARG A 704 -37.36 16.68 10.90
C ARG A 704 -37.44 16.59 9.37
N ALA A 705 -37.54 17.76 8.73
CA ALA A 705 -37.56 17.82 7.28
C ALA A 705 -36.18 17.50 6.70
N PRO A 706 -36.11 16.82 5.55
CA PRO A 706 -34.85 16.65 4.83
C PRO A 706 -34.30 17.99 4.36
N VAL A 707 -33.01 18.11 4.30
CA VAL A 707 -32.30 19.31 3.80
C VAL A 707 -32.48 19.37 2.27
N VAL A 708 -32.77 20.57 1.78
CA VAL A 708 -32.72 20.88 0.35
C VAL A 708 -31.39 21.52 0.05
N GLN A 709 -30.54 20.86 -0.75
CA GLN A 709 -29.23 21.37 -1.09
C GLN A 709 -29.30 22.45 -2.18
N PRO A 710 -28.40 23.45 -2.15
CA PRO A 710 -28.19 24.34 -3.28
C PRO A 710 -27.57 23.57 -4.46
N ASP A 711 -27.79 24.05 -5.68
CA ASP A 711 -27.14 23.47 -6.87
C ASP A 711 -25.64 23.86 -6.91
N LEU A 712 -24.82 23.12 -6.17
CA LEU A 712 -23.39 23.36 -6.07
C LEU A 712 -22.66 23.18 -7.40
N ALA A 713 -23.16 22.30 -8.26
CA ALA A 713 -22.55 22.00 -9.55
C ALA A 713 -22.62 23.22 -10.50
N ALA A 714 -23.64 24.05 -10.39
CA ALA A 714 -23.82 25.26 -11.18
C ALA A 714 -23.06 26.49 -10.63
N MET A 715 -22.46 26.39 -9.43
CA MET A 715 -21.81 27.53 -8.77
C MET A 715 -20.41 27.82 -9.32
N ASP A 716 -20.10 29.11 -9.47
CA ASP A 716 -18.73 29.59 -9.65
C ASP A 716 -17.92 29.59 -8.34
N ALA A 717 -16.63 29.89 -8.41
CA ALA A 717 -15.76 29.89 -7.25
C ALA A 717 -16.21 30.87 -6.13
N PRO A 718 -16.61 32.12 -6.39
CA PRO A 718 -17.19 33.02 -5.39
C PRO A 718 -18.41 32.46 -4.68
N ALA A 719 -19.36 31.88 -5.42
CA ALA A 719 -20.58 31.30 -4.84
C ALA A 719 -20.27 30.08 -3.97
N LEU A 720 -19.33 29.22 -4.38
CA LEU A 720 -18.87 28.08 -3.60
C LEU A 720 -18.18 28.50 -2.29
N LEU A 721 -17.41 29.61 -2.29
CA LEU A 721 -16.76 30.15 -1.09
C LEU A 721 -17.78 30.57 -0.03
N GLU A 722 -18.91 31.11 -0.42
CA GLU A 722 -19.99 31.43 0.54
C GLU A 722 -20.59 30.18 1.17
N GLN A 723 -20.60 29.03 0.46
CA GLN A 723 -21.10 27.76 0.98
C GLN A 723 -20.20 27.15 2.06
N LEU A 724 -18.94 27.60 2.21
CA LEU A 724 -18.06 27.18 3.31
C LEU A 724 -18.62 27.55 4.70
N GLY A 725 -19.53 28.53 4.76
CA GLY A 725 -20.27 28.92 5.96
C GLY A 725 -21.58 28.18 6.18
N SER A 726 -21.97 27.25 5.31
CA SER A 726 -23.24 26.50 5.46
C SER A 726 -23.29 25.76 6.78
N PRO A 727 -24.46 25.70 7.46
CA PRO A 727 -24.65 24.87 8.64
C PRO A 727 -24.56 23.36 8.32
N GLU A 728 -24.79 22.97 7.07
CA GLU A 728 -24.78 21.60 6.61
C GLU A 728 -23.36 21.13 6.32
N ARG A 729 -22.88 20.08 7.01
CA ARG A 729 -21.55 19.51 6.81
C ARG A 729 -21.36 19.04 5.36
N TRP A 730 -22.34 18.34 4.81
CA TRP A 730 -22.29 17.86 3.42
C TRP A 730 -22.06 19.02 2.44
N THR A 731 -22.81 20.11 2.56
CA THR A 731 -22.66 21.30 1.68
C THR A 731 -21.27 21.91 1.78
N ARG A 732 -20.74 22.09 3.02
CA ARG A 732 -19.38 22.60 3.23
C ARG A 732 -18.32 21.70 2.58
N TYR A 733 -18.45 20.38 2.76
CA TYR A 733 -17.54 19.41 2.20
C TYR A 733 -17.54 19.46 0.66
N GLN A 734 -18.73 19.42 0.06
CA GLN A 734 -18.86 19.42 -1.41
C GLN A 734 -18.38 20.75 -2.02
N ALA A 735 -18.71 21.89 -1.40
CA ALA A 735 -18.25 23.19 -1.87
C ALA A 735 -16.72 23.29 -1.82
N GLN A 736 -16.10 22.83 -0.74
CA GLN A 736 -14.65 22.82 -0.57
C GLN A 736 -13.98 21.87 -1.57
N ARG A 737 -14.54 20.67 -1.76
CA ARG A 737 -14.09 19.71 -2.76
C ARG A 737 -14.12 20.28 -4.19
N LEU A 738 -15.22 20.93 -4.56
CA LEU A 738 -15.33 21.60 -5.86
C LEU A 738 -14.27 22.70 -6.02
N LEU A 739 -14.02 23.50 -4.98
CA LEU A 739 -12.99 24.52 -4.98
C LEU A 739 -11.59 23.94 -5.16
N PHE A 740 -11.27 22.77 -4.62
CA PHE A 740 -9.97 22.11 -4.84
C PHE A 740 -9.68 21.82 -6.33
N TRP A 741 -10.73 21.59 -7.12
CA TRP A 741 -10.59 21.17 -8.52
C TRP A 741 -10.92 22.26 -9.54
N LYS A 742 -11.33 23.45 -9.11
CA LYS A 742 -11.43 24.61 -10.02
C LYS A 742 -10.04 24.93 -10.62
N PRO A 743 -9.98 25.56 -11.79
CA PRO A 743 -8.71 26.10 -12.31
C PRO A 743 -8.02 26.95 -11.25
N THR A 744 -6.71 26.78 -11.07
CA THR A 744 -5.96 27.45 -10.00
C THR A 744 -6.12 28.96 -10.02
N ASP A 745 -6.02 29.58 -11.21
CA ASP A 745 -6.13 31.03 -11.35
C ASP A 745 -7.53 31.54 -10.95
N GLU A 746 -8.59 30.80 -11.29
CA GLU A 746 -9.96 31.11 -10.93
C GLU A 746 -10.13 31.03 -9.40
N ALA A 747 -9.73 29.87 -8.83
CA ALA A 747 -9.89 29.60 -7.38
C ALA A 747 -9.08 30.60 -6.55
N VAL A 748 -7.82 30.82 -6.87
CA VAL A 748 -6.92 31.71 -6.13
C VAL A 748 -7.39 33.16 -6.20
N LYS A 749 -7.82 33.63 -7.38
CA LYS A 749 -8.38 35.00 -7.55
C LYS A 749 -9.65 35.18 -6.70
N ALA A 750 -10.54 34.19 -6.70
CA ALA A 750 -11.76 34.24 -5.88
C ALA A 750 -11.43 34.22 -4.38
N LEU A 751 -10.50 33.36 -3.96
CA LEU A 751 -10.02 33.27 -2.58
C LEU A 751 -9.40 34.58 -2.09
N ASP A 752 -8.52 35.19 -2.86
CA ASP A 752 -7.87 36.48 -2.51
C ASP A 752 -8.93 37.59 -2.29
N ALA A 753 -9.92 37.66 -3.17
CA ALA A 753 -11.01 38.63 -3.03
C ALA A 753 -11.93 38.35 -1.83
N TRP A 754 -12.15 37.06 -1.53
CA TRP A 754 -13.00 36.62 -0.43
C TRP A 754 -12.30 36.80 0.92
N THR A 755 -11.05 36.35 1.06
CA THR A 755 -10.29 36.49 2.33
C THR A 755 -10.04 37.93 2.74
N ALA A 756 -9.98 38.86 1.79
CA ALA A 756 -9.89 40.31 2.07
C ALA A 756 -11.13 40.88 2.79
N LYS A 757 -12.30 40.24 2.67
CA LYS A 757 -13.57 40.70 3.22
C LYS A 757 -13.98 39.91 4.46
N VAL A 758 -13.59 38.64 4.56
CA VAL A 758 -13.99 37.75 5.64
C VAL A 758 -13.19 38.05 6.91
N THR A 759 -13.91 38.19 8.02
CA THR A 759 -13.33 38.40 9.35
C THR A 759 -13.37 37.16 10.21
N ASN A 760 -14.26 36.22 9.91
CA ASN A 760 -14.40 34.97 10.64
C ASN A 760 -13.17 34.06 10.40
N GLU A 761 -12.35 33.89 11.44
CA GLU A 761 -11.09 33.15 11.35
C GLU A 761 -11.29 31.64 11.13
N ALA A 762 -12.40 31.05 11.55
CA ALA A 762 -12.74 29.68 11.27
C ALA A 762 -12.98 29.42 9.76
N LEU A 763 -13.61 30.41 9.08
CA LEU A 763 -13.74 30.36 7.61
C LEU A 763 -12.41 30.63 6.91
N LEU A 764 -11.61 31.60 7.39
CA LEU A 764 -10.30 31.88 6.86
C LEU A 764 -9.34 30.67 6.98
N ARG A 765 -9.49 29.87 8.03
CA ARG A 765 -8.76 28.59 8.17
C ARG A 765 -9.05 27.66 6.99
N ARG A 766 -10.32 27.53 6.55
CA ARG A 766 -10.66 26.72 5.38
C ARG A 766 -9.99 27.23 4.11
N ALA A 767 -9.85 28.55 3.99
CA ALA A 767 -9.11 29.13 2.87
C ALA A 767 -7.64 28.67 2.81
N LEU A 768 -6.96 28.50 3.96
CA LEU A 768 -5.60 27.94 3.96
C LEU A 768 -5.55 26.54 3.34
N GLY A 769 -6.53 25.69 3.64
CA GLY A 769 -6.63 24.36 3.04
C GLY A 769 -6.85 24.41 1.53
N ILE A 770 -7.69 25.35 1.05
CA ILE A 770 -7.91 25.50 -0.40
C ILE A 770 -6.67 26.07 -1.09
N TYR A 771 -5.97 27.04 -0.49
CA TYR A 771 -4.69 27.50 -1.02
C TYR A 771 -3.66 26.35 -1.11
N GLU A 772 -3.58 25.49 -0.10
CA GLU A 772 -2.71 24.31 -0.13
C GLU A 772 -3.07 23.35 -1.27
N ALA A 773 -4.36 23.08 -1.47
CA ALA A 773 -4.83 22.26 -2.58
C ALA A 773 -4.39 22.80 -3.96
N HIS A 774 -4.21 24.13 -4.07
CA HIS A 774 -3.73 24.82 -5.25
C HIS A 774 -2.22 25.09 -5.26
N GLU A 775 -1.45 24.49 -4.33
CA GLU A 775 -0.01 24.69 -4.17
C GLU A 775 0.39 26.18 -4.03
N THR A 776 -0.49 26.98 -3.48
CA THR A 776 -0.34 28.43 -3.35
C THR A 776 -0.10 28.81 -1.90
N VAL A 777 0.94 29.58 -1.60
CA VAL A 777 1.28 30.03 -0.25
C VAL A 777 0.77 31.45 -0.01
N ARG A 778 0.19 31.70 1.17
CA ARG A 778 -0.26 33.04 1.62
C ARG A 778 0.31 33.37 3.01
N PRO A 779 1.58 33.83 3.09
CA PRO A 779 2.27 34.05 4.36
C PRO A 779 1.56 35.00 5.31
N GLU A 780 0.96 36.08 4.84
CA GLU A 780 0.27 37.06 5.68
C GLU A 780 -1.00 36.47 6.30
N LEU A 781 -1.76 35.70 5.53
CA LEU A 781 -2.93 34.98 6.06
C LEU A 781 -2.51 33.93 7.10
N LEU A 782 -1.46 33.17 6.81
CA LEU A 782 -0.88 32.19 7.73
C LEU A 782 -0.47 32.85 9.04
N LYS A 783 0.28 33.95 8.99
CA LYS A 783 0.72 34.72 10.15
C LYS A 783 -0.44 35.25 10.98
N ARG A 784 -1.48 35.78 10.32
CA ARG A 784 -2.71 36.24 10.98
C ARG A 784 -3.37 35.09 11.77
N LEU A 785 -3.49 33.90 11.16
CA LEU A 785 -4.17 32.76 11.77
C LEU A 785 -3.32 32.07 12.85
N LEU A 786 -2.00 32.13 12.77
CA LEU A 786 -1.11 31.73 13.87
C LEU A 786 -1.28 32.61 15.13
N ALA A 787 -1.75 33.85 14.98
CA ALA A 787 -2.05 34.76 16.07
C ALA A 787 -3.52 34.74 16.53
N SER A 788 -4.35 33.85 16.00
CA SER A 788 -5.76 33.73 16.34
C SER A 788 -5.98 33.49 17.84
N LYS A 789 -7.06 34.01 18.36
CA LYS A 789 -7.52 33.69 19.74
C LYS A 789 -8.06 32.26 19.86
N ASP A 790 -8.58 31.69 18.76
CA ASP A 790 -9.07 30.32 18.73
C ASP A 790 -7.89 29.34 18.53
N ALA A 791 -7.66 28.52 19.55
CA ALA A 791 -6.57 27.53 19.51
C ALA A 791 -6.71 26.53 18.36
N ARG A 792 -7.92 26.18 17.92
CA ARG A 792 -8.18 25.29 16.79
C ARG A 792 -7.70 25.90 15.48
N VAL A 793 -7.89 27.21 15.31
CA VAL A 793 -7.38 27.95 14.16
C VAL A 793 -5.85 27.99 14.18
N ARG A 794 -5.24 28.29 15.35
CA ARG A 794 -3.77 28.26 15.49
C ARG A 794 -3.19 26.88 15.22
N ALA A 795 -3.83 25.82 15.70
CA ALA A 795 -3.39 24.44 15.48
C ALA A 795 -3.36 24.11 14.00
N TYR A 796 -4.43 24.39 13.27
CA TYR A 796 -4.47 24.18 11.83
C TYR A 796 -3.44 25.04 11.08
N ALA A 797 -3.32 26.31 11.42
CA ALA A 797 -2.30 27.19 10.85
C ALA A 797 -0.87 26.65 11.12
N THR A 798 -0.61 26.08 12.30
CA THR A 798 0.66 25.45 12.65
C THR A 798 0.93 24.22 11.78
N ARG A 799 -0.08 23.40 11.47
CA ARG A 799 0.05 22.30 10.49
C ARG A 799 0.45 22.83 9.12
N MET A 800 -0.18 23.91 8.66
CA MET A 800 0.17 24.54 7.36
C MET A 800 1.59 25.08 7.33
N VAL A 801 2.15 25.55 8.46
CA VAL A 801 3.59 25.90 8.51
C VAL A 801 4.45 24.67 8.15
N GLY A 802 4.11 23.50 8.67
CA GLY A 802 4.81 22.25 8.30
C GLY A 802 4.71 21.94 6.81
N MET A 803 3.50 21.99 6.26
CA MET A 803 3.24 21.69 4.85
C MET A 803 3.89 22.71 3.90
N TRP A 804 4.08 23.95 4.33
CA TRP A 804 4.71 25.03 3.58
C TRP A 804 6.17 25.28 3.98
N SER A 805 6.78 24.39 4.76
CA SER A 805 8.08 24.62 5.38
C SER A 805 9.24 24.85 4.40
N ASP A 806 9.09 24.39 3.17
CA ASP A 806 10.01 24.61 2.05
C ASP A 806 9.77 25.95 1.31
N ARG A 807 8.62 26.60 1.54
CA ARG A 807 8.14 27.81 0.84
C ARG A 807 7.92 29.00 1.79
N VAL A 808 7.98 28.80 3.11
CA VAL A 808 7.88 29.83 4.14
C VAL A 808 9.22 29.96 4.86
N PRO A 809 9.98 31.05 4.65
CA PRO A 809 11.33 31.21 5.21
C PRO A 809 11.37 31.11 6.75
N GLU A 810 10.36 31.65 7.44
CA GLU A 810 10.25 31.70 8.89
C GLU A 810 9.62 30.44 9.51
N ALA A 811 9.44 29.35 8.79
CA ALA A 811 8.74 28.15 9.26
C ALA A 811 9.26 27.66 10.62
N VAL A 812 10.60 27.57 10.79
CA VAL A 812 11.21 27.15 12.08
C VAL A 812 10.86 28.10 13.21
N ALA A 813 10.84 29.42 12.99
CA ALA A 813 10.51 30.40 14.00
C ALA A 813 9.02 30.30 14.41
N HIS A 814 8.14 30.16 13.45
CA HIS A 814 6.70 29.95 13.71
C HIS A 814 6.46 28.67 14.50
N LEU A 815 7.09 27.55 14.11
CA LEU A 815 6.96 26.28 14.83
C LEU A 815 7.54 26.34 16.25
N LYS A 816 8.62 27.06 16.49
CA LYS A 816 9.14 27.29 17.86
C LYS A 816 8.13 28.04 18.72
N THR A 817 7.46 29.06 18.17
CA THR A 817 6.41 29.78 18.87
C THR A 817 5.21 28.86 19.17
N SER A 818 4.74 28.10 18.20
CA SER A 818 3.65 27.14 18.37
C SER A 818 4.00 26.00 19.34
N ALA A 819 5.26 25.57 19.41
CA ALA A 819 5.74 24.56 20.36
C ALA A 819 5.69 25.03 21.82
N ALA A 820 5.63 26.35 22.05
CA ALA A 820 5.46 26.97 23.37
C ALA A 820 4.03 27.46 23.63
N ASP A 821 3.08 27.18 22.76
CA ASP A 821 1.68 27.62 22.92
C ASP A 821 1.05 27.08 24.22
N ALA A 822 0.19 27.84 24.82
CA ALA A 822 -0.56 27.42 26.00
C ALA A 822 -1.46 26.22 25.73
N ASP A 823 -2.01 26.10 24.50
CA ASP A 823 -2.88 25.01 24.09
C ASP A 823 -2.08 23.77 23.66
N GLY A 824 -2.46 22.60 24.20
CA GLY A 824 -1.80 21.33 23.92
C GLY A 824 -1.91 20.88 22.45
N ARG A 825 -3.03 21.19 21.78
CA ARG A 825 -3.25 20.82 20.38
C ARG A 825 -2.34 21.62 19.44
N VAL A 826 -2.14 22.90 19.72
CA VAL A 826 -1.19 23.73 18.96
C VAL A 826 0.25 23.19 19.10
N ARG A 827 0.64 22.80 20.33
CA ARG A 827 1.95 22.18 20.55
C ARG A 827 2.08 20.82 19.83
N LEU A 828 1.04 20.00 19.84
CA LEU A 828 1.00 18.72 19.11
C LEU A 828 1.21 18.94 17.61
N GLU A 829 0.52 19.90 17.03
CA GLU A 829 0.72 20.26 15.62
C GLU A 829 2.15 20.73 15.32
N ALA A 830 2.74 21.54 16.21
CA ALA A 830 4.13 21.97 16.03
C ALA A 830 5.14 20.83 16.09
N ILE A 831 4.88 19.83 16.97
CA ILE A 831 5.68 18.62 17.08
C ILE A 831 5.66 17.83 15.75
N VAL A 832 4.48 17.52 15.25
CA VAL A 832 4.33 16.78 14.01
C VAL A 832 4.85 17.59 12.82
N ALA A 833 4.50 18.87 12.71
CA ALA A 833 4.94 19.77 11.66
C ALA A 833 6.47 19.90 11.58
N SER A 834 7.19 19.78 12.71
CA SER A 834 8.64 19.82 12.73
C SER A 834 9.28 18.73 11.84
N THR A 835 8.60 17.60 11.66
CA THR A 835 9.08 16.48 10.85
C THR A 835 9.03 16.73 9.32
N TYR A 836 8.35 17.81 8.92
CA TYR A 836 8.32 18.26 7.53
C TYR A 836 9.46 19.24 7.21
N VAL A 837 10.16 19.71 8.22
CA VAL A 837 11.28 20.68 8.08
C VAL A 837 12.57 19.92 7.82
N ALA A 838 13.13 20.07 6.64
CA ALA A 838 14.38 19.38 6.24
C ALA A 838 15.63 20.12 6.78
N LYS A 839 15.68 20.42 8.09
CA LYS A 839 16.79 21.12 8.76
C LYS A 839 17.07 20.52 10.13
N PRO A 840 18.34 20.38 10.56
CA PRO A 840 18.69 19.86 11.88
C PRO A 840 18.04 20.64 13.05
N GLU A 841 17.81 21.94 12.88
CA GLU A 841 17.22 22.83 13.88
C GLU A 841 15.75 22.48 14.19
N ALA A 842 15.10 21.69 13.36
CA ALA A 842 13.74 21.20 13.61
C ALA A 842 13.62 20.49 14.96
N VAL A 843 14.64 19.79 15.41
CA VAL A 843 14.64 19.11 16.71
C VAL A 843 14.55 20.07 17.90
N ALA A 844 15.01 21.32 17.76
CA ALA A 844 14.88 22.31 18.82
C ALA A 844 13.41 22.67 19.11
N ILE A 845 12.53 22.55 18.11
CA ILE A 845 11.06 22.70 18.27
C ILE A 845 10.55 21.63 19.25
N LEU A 846 10.99 20.39 19.09
CA LEU A 846 10.64 19.27 19.96
C LEU A 846 11.17 19.46 21.37
N GLY A 847 12.39 19.98 21.49
CA GLY A 847 12.96 20.36 22.79
C GLY A 847 12.12 21.40 23.52
N ILE A 848 11.64 22.45 22.85
CA ILE A 848 10.75 23.45 23.42
C ILE A 848 9.44 22.79 23.88
N ALA A 849 8.77 22.04 23.02
CA ALA A 849 7.50 21.38 23.35
C ALA A 849 7.64 20.43 24.56
N SER A 850 8.79 19.79 24.75
CA SER A 850 9.06 18.85 25.85
C SER A 850 9.07 19.51 27.22
N THR A 851 9.27 20.82 27.30
CA THR A 851 9.32 21.59 28.56
C THR A 851 7.94 22.14 28.99
N HIS A 852 6.90 21.89 28.21
CA HIS A 852 5.52 22.31 28.50
C HIS A 852 4.67 21.10 28.96
N PRO A 853 3.48 21.32 29.53
CA PRO A 853 2.57 20.23 29.94
C PRO A 853 2.32 19.25 28.81
N ARG A 854 2.40 17.95 29.11
CA ARG A 854 2.26 16.88 28.13
C ARG A 854 1.18 15.89 28.55
N ASP A 855 0.57 15.30 27.56
CA ASP A 855 -0.34 14.16 27.68
C ASP A 855 0.16 12.99 26.81
N LYS A 856 -0.59 11.91 26.79
CA LYS A 856 -0.25 10.70 26.04
C LYS A 856 -0.04 10.95 24.53
N PHE A 857 -0.77 11.90 23.95
CA PHE A 857 -0.69 12.23 22.52
C PHE A 857 0.59 12.99 22.20
N ILE A 858 0.90 13.99 23.00
CA ILE A 858 2.16 14.76 22.91
C ILE A 858 3.37 13.87 23.18
N ASP A 859 3.34 13.02 24.20
CA ASP A 859 4.46 12.13 24.53
C ASP A 859 4.79 11.16 23.39
N TYR A 860 3.74 10.59 22.77
CA TYR A 860 3.93 9.73 21.60
C TYR A 860 4.53 10.52 20.43
N ALA A 861 3.91 11.64 20.06
CA ALA A 861 4.36 12.47 18.94
C ALA A 861 5.81 12.96 19.13
N LEU A 862 6.19 13.42 20.33
CA LEU A 862 7.56 13.82 20.67
C LEU A 862 8.54 12.65 20.46
N THR A 863 8.20 11.49 21.00
CA THR A 863 9.07 10.30 20.90
C THR A 863 9.30 9.92 19.44
N GLN A 864 8.23 9.82 18.64
CA GLN A 864 8.34 9.43 17.25
C GLN A 864 9.06 10.50 16.42
N SER A 865 8.75 11.78 16.62
CA SER A 865 9.34 12.89 15.87
C SER A 865 10.84 13.05 16.15
N ILE A 866 11.27 12.93 17.41
CA ILE A 866 12.71 12.96 17.77
C ILE A 866 13.47 11.82 17.08
N ARG A 867 12.89 10.63 17.07
CA ARG A 867 13.49 9.45 16.43
C ARG A 867 13.48 9.54 14.90
N ALA A 868 12.39 10.02 14.30
CA ALA A 868 12.27 10.22 12.86
C ALA A 868 13.28 11.25 12.34
N LEU A 869 13.50 12.34 13.07
CA LEU A 869 14.46 13.37 12.71
C LEU A 869 15.91 13.03 13.11
N LYS A 870 16.16 11.92 13.80
CA LYS A 870 17.50 11.56 14.31
C LYS A 870 18.61 11.60 13.25
N PRO A 871 18.43 11.08 12.02
CA PRO A 871 19.45 11.17 10.98
C PRO A 871 19.89 12.61 10.66
N GLN A 872 18.99 13.57 10.86
CA GLN A 872 19.26 15.00 10.55
C GLN A 872 19.93 15.71 11.73
N TRP A 873 19.39 15.56 12.95
CA TRP A 873 19.88 16.34 14.09
C TRP A 873 21.08 15.72 14.78
N GLN A 874 21.26 14.42 14.79
CA GLN A 874 22.30 13.76 15.56
C GLN A 874 23.72 14.16 15.09
N PRO A 875 24.04 14.20 13.77
CA PRO A 875 25.34 14.69 13.30
C PRO A 875 25.59 16.17 13.65
N ALA A 876 24.54 16.96 13.75
CA ALA A 876 24.59 18.39 14.02
C ALA A 876 24.46 18.76 15.51
N LEU A 877 24.29 17.79 16.42
CA LEU A 877 23.92 18.00 17.82
C LEU A 877 24.84 18.98 18.56
N ALA A 878 26.15 19.00 18.26
CA ALA A 878 27.11 19.90 18.86
C ALA A 878 26.85 21.37 18.48
N LEU A 879 26.22 21.65 17.37
CA LEU A 879 25.91 22.98 16.85
C LEU A 879 24.53 23.48 17.27
N LEU A 880 23.68 22.60 17.82
CA LEU A 880 22.31 22.92 18.20
C LEU A 880 22.25 23.56 19.59
N THR A 881 21.70 24.75 19.68
CA THR A 881 21.67 25.54 20.90
C THR A 881 20.47 25.30 21.82
N PHE A 882 19.37 24.73 21.31
CA PHE A 882 18.09 24.56 22.05
C PHE A 882 17.64 25.82 22.80
N GLY A 883 18.04 27.01 22.33
CA GLY A 883 17.77 28.28 23.02
C GLY A 883 18.45 28.42 24.40
N GLY A 884 19.53 27.68 24.65
CA GLY A 884 20.18 27.63 25.96
C GLY A 884 19.50 26.72 27.00
N ASN A 885 18.40 26.01 26.63
CA ASN A 885 17.65 25.13 27.53
C ASN A 885 18.30 23.72 27.58
N ALA A 886 19.11 23.46 28.64
CA ALA A 886 19.76 22.18 28.86
C ALA A 886 18.73 21.03 29.02
N ALA A 887 17.62 21.23 29.73
CA ALA A 887 16.62 20.20 29.94
C ALA A 887 15.95 19.78 28.62
N ALA A 888 15.71 20.71 27.70
CA ALA A 888 15.21 20.43 26.37
C ALA A 888 16.18 19.57 25.56
N ARG A 889 17.46 19.92 25.61
CA ARG A 889 18.54 19.15 24.97
C ARG A 889 18.64 17.74 25.54
N ASP A 890 18.68 17.62 26.86
CA ASP A 890 18.81 16.33 27.55
C ASP A 890 17.63 15.42 27.28
N PHE A 891 16.41 15.97 27.21
CA PHE A 891 15.23 15.22 26.82
C PHE A 891 15.35 14.65 25.40
N VAL A 892 15.75 15.46 24.43
CA VAL A 892 15.93 15.03 23.03
C VAL A 892 16.99 13.95 22.94
N VAL A 893 18.14 14.15 23.59
CA VAL A 893 19.23 13.16 23.59
C VAL A 893 18.79 11.85 24.24
N LYS A 894 18.06 11.91 25.36
CA LYS A 894 17.53 10.73 26.05
C LYS A 894 16.58 9.93 25.17
N ILE A 895 15.62 10.56 24.51
CA ILE A 895 14.63 9.90 23.64
C ILE A 895 15.28 9.37 22.36
N GLY A 896 16.18 10.16 21.75
CA GLY A 896 16.91 9.74 20.56
C GLY A 896 17.86 8.57 20.80
N GLY A 897 18.19 8.33 22.08
CA GLY A 897 19.13 7.30 22.52
C GLY A 897 20.57 7.63 22.14
N ALA A 898 21.54 7.10 22.91
CA ALA A 898 22.88 6.92 22.38
C ALA A 898 22.79 6.14 21.06
N VAL A 899 23.67 6.40 20.11
CA VAL A 899 23.77 5.56 18.91
C VAL A 899 23.84 4.12 19.42
N PRO A 900 22.87 3.25 19.14
CA PRO A 900 23.17 1.84 19.27
C PRO A 900 24.40 1.64 18.38
N PRO A 901 25.45 0.97 18.83
CA PRO A 901 26.50 0.54 17.91
C PRO A 901 25.77 -0.11 16.73
N PRO A 902 26.24 0.06 15.49
CA PRO A 902 25.57 -0.47 14.32
C PRO A 902 25.16 -1.90 14.62
N GLU A 903 23.89 -2.21 14.44
CA GLU A 903 23.35 -3.51 14.84
C GLU A 903 24.21 -4.58 14.21
N HIS A 904 24.74 -5.47 15.03
CA HIS A 904 25.74 -6.43 14.55
C HIS A 904 25.13 -7.21 13.36
N PRO A 905 25.79 -7.34 12.20
CA PRO A 905 25.21 -7.96 11.00
C PRO A 905 24.59 -9.34 11.25
N GLY A 906 25.13 -10.08 12.22
CA GLY A 906 24.61 -11.39 12.63
C GLY A 906 23.30 -11.37 13.46
N LYS A 907 22.89 -10.21 13.98
CA LYS A 907 21.68 -10.13 14.82
C LYS A 907 20.41 -10.49 14.03
N ALA A 908 20.25 -9.94 12.84
CA ALA A 908 19.11 -10.24 11.98
C ALA A 908 19.01 -11.75 11.65
N THR A 909 20.15 -12.40 11.44
CA THR A 909 20.22 -13.85 11.23
C THR A 909 19.87 -14.63 12.49
N TYR A 910 20.34 -14.17 13.66
CA TYR A 910 19.95 -14.77 14.95
C TYR A 910 18.44 -14.68 15.18
N ASP A 911 17.86 -13.51 14.99
CA ASP A 911 16.44 -13.26 15.21
C ASP A 911 15.54 -14.08 14.26
N SER A 912 15.99 -14.35 13.05
CA SER A 912 15.24 -15.11 12.05
C SER A 912 15.38 -16.63 12.17
N LEU A 913 16.56 -17.14 12.58
CA LEU A 913 16.84 -18.58 12.57
C LEU A 913 17.07 -19.18 13.95
N CYS A 914 17.71 -18.48 14.88
CA CYS A 914 18.19 -19.06 16.12
C CYS A 914 17.23 -18.80 17.29
N LEU A 915 16.55 -17.65 17.27
CA LEU A 915 15.71 -17.14 18.35
C LEU A 915 14.60 -18.11 18.76
N ASN A 916 13.99 -18.78 17.78
CA ASN A 916 12.85 -19.69 18.04
C ASN A 916 13.20 -20.87 18.95
N CYS A 917 14.44 -21.38 18.88
CA CYS A 917 14.92 -22.47 19.72
C CYS A 917 15.71 -21.94 20.91
N HIS A 918 16.64 -21.01 20.69
CA HIS A 918 17.56 -20.53 21.71
C HIS A 918 17.05 -19.33 22.51
N GLN A 919 15.86 -18.79 22.20
CA GLN A 919 15.17 -17.66 22.83
C GLN A 919 15.88 -16.31 22.66
N ALA A 920 15.17 -15.22 22.86
CA ALA A 920 15.70 -13.85 22.70
C ALA A 920 16.88 -13.53 23.64
N ASN A 921 16.99 -14.24 24.74
CA ASN A 921 18.07 -14.08 25.73
C ASN A 921 19.16 -15.16 25.60
N ALA A 922 19.10 -15.97 24.55
CA ALA A 922 20.00 -17.08 24.27
C ALA A 922 20.13 -18.13 25.42
N LYS A 923 19.15 -18.20 26.33
CA LYS A 923 19.14 -19.18 27.44
C LYS A 923 18.54 -20.54 27.05
N GLY A 924 18.01 -20.64 25.83
CA GLY A 924 17.37 -21.85 25.36
C GLY A 924 16.13 -22.25 26.17
N LEU A 925 15.77 -23.51 26.11
CA LEU A 925 14.67 -24.09 26.89
C LEU A 925 15.21 -25.32 27.64
N PRO A 926 15.20 -25.33 28.98
CA PRO A 926 15.78 -26.43 29.78
C PRO A 926 15.31 -27.79 29.31
N GLY A 927 16.24 -28.73 29.14
CA GLY A 927 15.98 -30.09 28.68
C GLY A 927 15.62 -30.27 27.21
N ILE A 928 15.33 -29.19 26.50
CA ILE A 928 14.90 -29.24 25.09
C ILE A 928 15.91 -28.53 24.16
N TYR A 929 16.16 -27.24 24.37
CA TYR A 929 17.10 -26.46 23.58
C TYR A 929 18.23 -25.92 24.46
N PRO A 930 19.49 -26.19 24.15
CA PRO A 930 20.61 -25.77 24.96
C PRO A 930 20.78 -24.26 24.98
N PRO A 931 21.31 -23.67 26.07
CA PRO A 931 21.66 -22.26 26.12
C PRO A 931 22.87 -21.97 25.25
N LEU A 932 22.86 -20.83 24.59
CA LEU A 932 24.03 -20.25 23.92
C LEU A 932 24.72 -19.24 24.86
N ALA A 933 23.98 -18.65 25.78
CA ALA A 933 24.47 -17.71 26.78
C ALA A 933 25.41 -18.40 27.79
N GLY A 934 26.67 -18.01 27.78
CA GLY A 934 27.71 -18.57 28.66
C GLY A 934 28.02 -20.04 28.41
N SER A 935 27.71 -20.56 27.24
CA SER A 935 27.96 -21.94 26.82
C SER A 935 29.43 -22.13 26.47
N GLU A 936 30.06 -23.20 27.00
CA GLU A 936 31.42 -23.63 26.65
C GLU A 936 31.54 -23.99 25.17
N TRP A 937 30.45 -24.44 24.54
CA TRP A 937 30.39 -24.66 23.08
C TRP A 937 30.49 -23.38 22.28
N VAL A 938 29.92 -22.28 22.80
CA VAL A 938 29.90 -20.98 22.12
C VAL A 938 31.24 -20.26 22.36
N THR A 939 31.78 -20.30 23.58
CA THR A 939 32.99 -19.55 23.94
C THR A 939 34.28 -20.30 23.66
N GLY A 940 34.19 -21.62 23.38
CA GLY A 940 35.32 -22.49 23.05
C GLY A 940 35.76 -22.44 21.59
N ASP A 941 36.22 -23.58 21.07
CA ASP A 941 36.63 -23.73 19.68
C ASP A 941 35.50 -23.41 18.68
N LYS A 942 35.85 -22.68 17.64
CA LYS A 942 34.91 -22.24 16.60
C LYS A 942 34.48 -23.38 15.68
N ALA A 943 35.36 -24.35 15.46
CA ALA A 943 35.10 -25.39 14.46
C ALA A 943 33.87 -26.25 14.73
N PRO A 944 33.54 -26.66 15.96
CA PRO A 944 32.28 -27.35 16.27
C PRO A 944 31.05 -26.49 15.94
N LEU A 945 31.03 -25.20 16.29
CA LEU A 945 29.93 -24.29 16.00
C LEU A 945 29.69 -24.14 14.50
N ILE A 946 30.76 -23.93 13.74
CA ILE A 946 30.69 -23.81 12.29
C ILE A 946 30.12 -25.10 11.68
N LYS A 947 30.60 -26.26 12.11
CA LYS A 947 30.13 -27.56 11.65
C LYS A 947 28.63 -27.78 11.95
N MET A 948 28.16 -27.35 13.12
CA MET A 948 26.74 -27.44 13.48
C MET A 948 25.86 -26.59 12.57
N LEU A 949 26.29 -25.36 12.25
CA LEU A 949 25.52 -24.54 11.32
C LEU A 949 25.57 -25.05 9.87
N LEU A 950 26.67 -25.68 9.47
CA LEU A 950 26.82 -26.23 8.12
C LEU A 950 26.00 -27.51 7.90
N HIS A 951 26.00 -28.41 8.88
CA HIS A 951 25.46 -29.77 8.69
C HIS A 951 24.42 -30.18 9.71
N GLY A 952 24.13 -29.32 10.69
CA GLY A 952 23.23 -29.65 11.81
C GLY A 952 23.86 -30.55 12.87
N LEU A 953 23.12 -30.82 13.93
CA LEU A 953 23.52 -31.64 15.09
C LEU A 953 22.36 -32.53 15.53
N SER A 954 22.65 -33.78 15.86
CA SER A 954 21.70 -34.72 16.42
C SER A 954 22.36 -35.57 17.53
N GLY A 955 21.57 -36.03 18.50
CA GLY A 955 22.05 -36.83 19.59
C GLY A 955 22.32 -36.04 20.87
N PRO A 956 22.71 -36.73 21.97
CA PRO A 956 22.90 -36.13 23.27
C PRO A 956 24.18 -35.29 23.34
N ILE A 957 24.05 -34.10 23.93
CA ILE A 957 25.18 -33.21 24.27
C ILE A 957 25.05 -32.72 25.70
N THR A 958 26.17 -32.34 26.27
CA THR A 958 26.17 -31.69 27.60
C THR A 958 26.55 -30.21 27.40
N VAL A 959 25.72 -29.33 27.92
CA VAL A 959 25.95 -27.87 27.89
C VAL A 959 25.82 -27.31 29.29
N LYS A 960 26.85 -26.67 29.80
CA LYS A 960 26.89 -26.15 31.18
C LYS A 960 26.63 -27.21 32.25
N GLY A 961 27.07 -28.43 32.00
CA GLY A 961 26.85 -29.57 32.92
C GLY A 961 25.47 -30.24 32.79
N GLU A 962 24.55 -29.69 32.04
CA GLU A 962 23.21 -30.21 31.82
C GLU A 962 23.11 -31.03 30.52
N PRO A 963 22.45 -32.18 30.51
CA PRO A 963 22.29 -33.00 29.31
C PRO A 963 21.12 -32.48 28.45
N TYR A 964 21.34 -32.43 27.14
CA TYR A 964 20.34 -32.12 26.12
C TYR A 964 20.31 -33.20 25.05
N GLY A 965 19.13 -33.39 24.42
CA GLY A 965 18.96 -34.41 23.40
C GLY A 965 18.91 -35.85 23.93
N THR A 966 18.66 -36.04 25.20
CA THR A 966 18.41 -37.35 25.83
C THR A 966 16.92 -37.74 25.76
N GLY A 967 16.61 -38.93 25.35
CA GLY A 967 15.23 -39.41 25.21
C GLY A 967 14.69 -39.25 23.76
N ASN A 968 13.98 -38.20 23.46
CA ASN A 968 13.48 -37.91 22.11
C ASN A 968 14.14 -36.63 21.56
N PRO A 969 15.36 -36.74 20.98
CA PRO A 969 16.15 -35.59 20.61
C PRO A 969 15.50 -34.82 19.44
N ILE A 970 15.36 -33.50 19.61
CA ILE A 970 15.00 -32.59 18.49
C ILE A 970 16.32 -32.17 17.83
N PRO A 971 16.61 -32.61 16.62
CA PRO A 971 17.87 -32.27 15.96
C PRO A 971 17.91 -30.79 15.57
N MET A 972 19.07 -30.19 15.73
CA MET A 972 19.35 -28.88 15.15
C MET A 972 19.57 -29.05 13.64
N PRO A 973 18.74 -28.45 12.77
CA PRO A 973 18.92 -28.61 11.33
C PRO A 973 20.13 -27.81 10.82
N PRO A 974 20.67 -28.16 9.64
CA PRO A 974 21.62 -27.30 8.94
C PRO A 974 21.02 -25.92 8.68
N SER A 975 21.82 -24.87 8.80
CA SER A 975 21.32 -23.49 8.65
C SER A 975 20.98 -23.10 7.21
N GLY A 976 21.55 -23.77 6.21
CA GLY A 976 21.42 -23.39 4.81
C GLY A 976 22.10 -22.07 4.43
N LEU A 977 22.83 -21.45 5.35
CA LEU A 977 23.44 -20.13 5.15
C LEU A 977 24.75 -20.19 4.37
N GLY A 978 25.05 -19.09 3.66
CA GLY A 978 26.38 -18.86 3.06
C GLY A 978 27.44 -18.50 4.13
N ASP A 979 28.72 -18.59 3.74
CA ASP A 979 29.87 -18.42 4.64
C ASP A 979 29.85 -17.10 5.40
N GLN A 980 29.52 -16.01 4.71
CA GLN A 980 29.43 -14.68 5.29
C GLN A 980 28.36 -14.63 6.43
N LYS A 981 27.17 -15.15 6.18
CA LYS A 981 26.07 -15.15 7.14
C LYS A 981 26.33 -16.04 8.36
N ILE A 982 26.97 -17.19 8.15
CA ILE A 982 27.41 -18.07 9.25
C ILE A 982 28.45 -17.35 10.12
N ALA A 983 29.45 -16.71 9.52
CA ALA A 983 30.47 -15.97 10.24
C ALA A 983 29.84 -14.80 11.05
N GLU A 984 28.94 -14.05 10.44
CA GLU A 984 28.23 -12.94 11.08
C GLU A 984 27.41 -13.40 12.29
N VAL A 985 26.56 -14.43 12.15
CA VAL A 985 25.71 -14.90 13.24
C VAL A 985 26.51 -15.53 14.36
N LEU A 986 27.56 -16.30 14.05
CA LEU A 986 28.43 -16.88 15.07
C LEU A 986 29.23 -15.82 15.80
N THR A 987 29.73 -14.81 15.10
CA THR A 987 30.40 -13.65 15.74
C THR A 987 29.43 -12.92 16.67
N TYR A 988 28.20 -12.71 16.24
CA TYR A 988 27.16 -12.09 17.06
C TYR A 988 26.90 -12.90 18.35
N ILE A 989 26.70 -14.19 18.24
CA ILE A 989 26.44 -15.07 19.39
C ILE A 989 27.63 -15.10 20.35
N ARG A 990 28.84 -15.16 19.82
CA ARG A 990 30.11 -15.22 20.58
C ARG A 990 30.43 -13.89 21.30
N ALA A 991 29.94 -12.76 20.81
CA ALA A 991 30.16 -11.43 21.38
C ALA A 991 28.99 -10.91 22.25
N ASN A 992 27.86 -11.62 22.29
CA ASN A 992 26.64 -11.17 22.98
C ASN A 992 26.16 -12.19 24.02
N PHE A 993 25.06 -11.88 24.69
CA PHE A 993 24.42 -12.75 25.71
C PHE A 993 25.35 -13.09 26.89
N GLY A 994 26.30 -12.21 27.19
CA GLY A 994 27.30 -12.43 28.22
C GLY A 994 28.50 -13.27 27.77
N ASN A 995 28.59 -13.66 26.52
CA ASN A 995 29.74 -14.32 25.90
C ASN A 995 30.81 -13.27 25.56
N GLN A 996 32.07 -13.64 25.70
CA GLN A 996 33.23 -12.84 25.32
C GLN A 996 34.25 -13.73 24.61
N ALA A 997 34.04 -13.96 23.30
CA ALA A 997 34.90 -14.85 22.52
C ALA A 997 35.16 -14.25 21.12
N ASP A 998 36.24 -14.72 20.50
CA ASP A 998 36.72 -14.20 19.23
C ASP A 998 35.74 -14.35 18.08
N ALA A 999 35.77 -13.40 17.16
CA ALA A 999 34.97 -13.42 15.94
C ALA A 999 35.28 -14.63 15.06
N VAL A 1000 34.27 -15.10 14.35
CA VAL A 1000 34.38 -16.11 13.28
C VAL A 1000 34.51 -15.39 11.94
N THR A 1001 35.45 -15.84 11.11
CA THR A 1001 35.66 -15.26 9.77
C THR A 1001 34.98 -16.09 8.69
N PRO A 1002 34.56 -15.49 7.57
CA PRO A 1002 34.02 -16.24 6.43
C PRO A 1002 34.99 -17.26 5.87
N GLU A 1003 36.29 -17.02 5.99
CA GLU A 1003 37.34 -17.95 5.53
C GLU A 1003 37.41 -19.22 6.40
N GLU A 1004 37.24 -19.08 7.73
CA GLU A 1004 37.16 -20.25 8.63
C GLU A 1004 35.94 -21.09 8.28
N VAL A 1005 34.82 -20.47 7.95
CA VAL A 1005 33.59 -21.15 7.52
C VAL A 1005 33.79 -21.87 6.19
N ARG A 1006 34.36 -21.19 5.20
CA ARG A 1006 34.65 -21.75 3.87
C ARG A 1006 35.56 -22.97 3.96
N THR A 1007 36.64 -22.85 4.73
CA THR A 1007 37.59 -23.94 4.93
C THR A 1007 36.94 -25.18 5.49
N LEU A 1008 36.05 -25.05 6.48
CA LEU A 1008 35.32 -26.18 7.06
C LEU A 1008 34.24 -26.70 6.12
N ARG A 1009 33.58 -25.85 5.34
CA ARG A 1009 32.60 -26.26 4.32
C ARG A 1009 33.25 -27.12 3.25
N GLU A 1010 34.38 -26.72 2.69
CA GLU A 1010 35.09 -27.49 1.69
C GLU A 1010 35.64 -28.79 2.27
N LYS A 1011 36.18 -28.77 3.48
CA LYS A 1011 36.69 -29.98 4.17
C LYS A 1011 35.58 -31.01 4.39
N HIS A 1012 34.32 -30.61 4.55
CA HIS A 1012 33.20 -31.49 4.85
C HIS A 1012 32.13 -31.53 3.74
N LYS A 1013 32.46 -31.11 2.52
CA LYS A 1013 31.55 -30.93 1.37
C LYS A 1013 30.72 -32.17 1.03
N GLY A 1014 31.26 -33.36 1.25
CA GLY A 1014 30.56 -34.63 0.97
C GLY A 1014 29.65 -35.12 2.12
N ARG A 1015 29.57 -34.38 3.25
CA ARG A 1015 28.78 -34.84 4.38
C ARG A 1015 27.28 -34.52 4.19
N THR A 1016 26.47 -35.56 4.18
CA THR A 1016 25.00 -35.44 4.03
C THR A 1016 24.25 -35.76 5.32
N THR A 1017 24.95 -36.16 6.41
CA THR A 1017 24.35 -36.50 7.71
C THR A 1017 24.64 -35.44 8.74
N LEU A 1018 23.74 -35.32 9.72
CA LEU A 1018 23.95 -34.46 10.90
C LEU A 1018 25.20 -34.90 11.67
N TRP A 1019 25.81 -33.99 12.40
CA TRP A 1019 26.81 -34.33 13.41
C TRP A 1019 26.15 -35.00 14.60
N THR A 1020 26.86 -35.93 15.26
CA THR A 1020 26.41 -36.61 16.46
C THR A 1020 27.47 -36.41 17.53
#